data_5a00861f385ef4f3beb02449bfcfbb0d
#
_entry.id   5a00861f385ef4f3beb02449bfcfbb0d
#
_cell.length_a   1.000
_cell.length_b   1.000
_cell.length_c   1.000
_cell.angle_alpha   90.00
_cell.angle_beta   90.00
_cell.angle_gamma   90.00
#
_symmetry.space_group_name_H-M   'P 1'
#
loop_
_entity.id
_entity.type
_entity.pdbx_description
1 polymer ?
#
loop_
_entity_poly.entity_id
_entity_poly.type
_entity_poly.pdbx_seq_one_letter_code
_entity_poly.pdbx_strand_id
1 'polypeptide(L)'
;MQWFQFKARSGALVFAAVSLIPLAVSAQSPLTVTVEDSRGAILSGATATDSTGHLLGRSDQSGKLSVTCVSPCPVHISAQNFDTLAVQLIDGAIVQLHPAAGTEQVTVTAYRSPLGLLESPVTTRALSETALSTTAAITLDGKLRQLPGVELFRRSSSLVANPSSQGLSLRALGSTAASRTLITEDDVPLNDPFAGWIHWQEQPELSIQRIELVRGGASDLYGSSAIGGVVNVVPVRPSADQAQLRSSYGAENTYDDTLLAATKRGPWGLLGAGGVLGTDGYIQEAPWQRGPVDLPSNVHSQNGLVLVEHDQGPLRLFVRTSAFNDARNNGTPDQTNATRFWRYATGADWQGPHNGILGTRVYGSTAHFRQVFSSILNTPTSADPGCSYRCTESPTRFSHSPENELGAVAHWTQPLGAGLVLVAGADTHDVRVWDGEQTYGATAALTNLHDHQRDSSGYAEGMWVHNAWTATLSGRMDWFQNYDGQSLLFNGTAWVPSASQPPQFGQRVFDPRIGLSRKLFDHWAASASAFRAFRAPSPNELYRSTQVGNQLTTPNGNLLSERATGWEAGLATERRWGTVRTSYFLTQVNRPIVAVTINPNSSPILLKRENLGQIESRGVSLDYELAPLRWLAVDGGYQYAHATVSRGTQDLGNWIPEVARNLATMNVRAFRPTLGTLNLQGRISGHQYDDDANANLLHSFFRLDAYGSHDFGKRFEVFVAGENLLDRQIEAGKTPTTTLGSPRVGRAGFLIKLGGMTR
;
A
#
# COMPACT_ATOMS: atom_id res chain seq x y z
N MET A 1 49.58 -14.84 -65.15
CA MET A 1 50.83 -14.11 -65.36
C MET A 1 51.68 -14.31 -64.19
N GLN A 2 52.70 -15.14 -64.35
CA GLN A 2 54.12 -15.16 -63.90
C GLN A 2 54.32 -15.09 -62.34
N TRP A 3 54.71 -16.16 -61.73
CA TRP A 3 56.04 -16.79 -61.66
C TRP A 3 57.02 -16.02 -60.71
N PHE A 4 57.48 -16.67 -59.63
CA PHE A 4 58.84 -17.10 -59.52
C PHE A 4 59.03 -18.06 -58.29
N GLN A 5 59.57 -19.25 -58.65
CA GLN A 5 60.20 -20.20 -57.69
C GLN A 5 61.62 -19.74 -57.38
N PHE A 6 62.16 -20.10 -56.24
CA PHE A 6 63.56 -20.55 -56.13
C PHE A 6 63.79 -21.59 -55.03
N LYS A 7 64.72 -22.43 -55.36
CA LYS A 7 65.09 -23.76 -54.85
C LYS A 7 65.93 -23.77 -53.58
N ALA A 8 65.87 -24.91 -52.92
CA ALA A 8 66.62 -25.61 -51.90
C ALA A 8 68.17 -25.36 -51.84
N ARG A 9 68.70 -25.51 -50.64
CA ARG A 9 69.97 -26.23 -50.37
C ARG A 9 69.96 -26.89 -48.99
N SER A 10 70.36 -28.14 -49.00
CA SER A 10 70.52 -29.12 -47.92
C SER A 10 71.64 -28.74 -46.94
N GLY A 11 71.48 -29.03 -45.66
CA GLY A 11 72.53 -29.08 -44.63
C GLY A 11 72.02 -29.95 -43.49
N ALA A 12 72.54 -31.18 -43.45
CA ALA A 12 72.28 -32.15 -42.39
C ALA A 12 73.10 -31.78 -41.13
N LEU A 13 72.45 -31.72 -39.99
CA LEU A 13 73.12 -31.78 -38.72
C LEU A 13 72.26 -32.59 -37.72
N VAL A 14 72.91 -33.64 -37.21
CA VAL A 14 72.41 -34.55 -36.20
C VAL A 14 72.18 -33.80 -34.91
N PHE A 15 70.97 -33.90 -34.30
CA PHE A 15 70.78 -33.53 -32.92
C PHE A 15 69.94 -34.56 -32.19
N ALA A 16 70.38 -34.82 -30.96
CA ALA A 16 69.89 -35.80 -30.02
C ALA A 16 68.46 -35.55 -29.59
N ALA A 17 67.64 -36.63 -29.54
CA ALA A 17 66.33 -36.65 -28.98
C ALA A 17 66.40 -36.42 -27.46
N VAL A 18 65.87 -35.22 -27.00
CA VAL A 18 65.46 -35.00 -25.65
C VAL A 18 63.96 -35.11 -25.64
N SER A 19 63.44 -36.15 -25.02
CA SER A 19 62.04 -36.39 -24.81
C SER A 19 61.49 -35.34 -23.83
N LEU A 20 60.85 -34.29 -24.37
CA LEU A 20 59.99 -33.38 -23.59
C LEU A 20 58.63 -34.07 -23.43
N ILE A 21 58.35 -34.56 -22.24
CA ILE A 21 56.99 -34.92 -21.79
C ILE A 21 56.19 -33.60 -21.76
N PRO A 22 55.07 -33.43 -22.50
CA PRO A 22 54.20 -32.30 -22.32
C PRO A 22 53.49 -32.49 -20.99
N LEU A 23 53.83 -31.66 -19.99
CA LEU A 23 52.93 -31.40 -18.86
C LEU A 23 51.65 -30.80 -19.44
N ALA A 24 50.62 -31.64 -19.55
CA ALA A 24 49.28 -31.18 -19.82
C ALA A 24 48.82 -30.27 -18.68
N VAL A 25 48.99 -28.96 -18.82
CA VAL A 25 48.27 -27.99 -17.99
C VAL A 25 46.81 -28.16 -18.34
N SER A 26 46.10 -28.85 -17.47
CA SER A 26 44.65 -28.95 -17.53
C SER A 26 44.09 -27.53 -17.41
N ALA A 27 43.62 -26.96 -18.50
CA ALA A 27 42.91 -25.69 -18.46
C ALA A 27 41.65 -25.91 -17.60
N GLN A 28 41.64 -25.32 -16.41
CA GLN A 28 40.48 -25.33 -15.53
C GLN A 28 39.36 -24.52 -16.20
N SER A 29 38.28 -25.16 -16.59
CA SER A 29 37.10 -24.46 -17.07
C SER A 29 36.43 -23.75 -15.87
N PRO A 30 36.00 -22.50 -16.03
CA PRO A 30 35.29 -21.79 -14.96
C PRO A 30 33.94 -22.49 -14.68
N LEU A 31 33.64 -22.78 -13.42
CA LEU A 31 32.36 -23.24 -12.96
C LEU A 31 31.41 -22.02 -12.90
N THR A 32 30.24 -22.11 -13.52
CA THR A 32 29.25 -21.05 -13.49
C THR A 32 28.00 -21.51 -12.74
N VAL A 33 27.61 -20.78 -11.71
CA VAL A 33 26.39 -21.04 -10.93
C VAL A 33 25.51 -19.79 -10.94
N THR A 34 24.20 -19.97 -10.73
CA THR A 34 23.28 -18.85 -10.53
C THR A 34 23.04 -18.67 -9.05
N VAL A 35 23.20 -17.46 -8.52
CA VAL A 35 22.94 -17.15 -7.11
C VAL A 35 21.60 -16.45 -7.00
N GLU A 36 20.72 -17.01 -6.18
CA GLU A 36 19.36 -16.55 -5.96
C GLU A 36 19.10 -16.42 -4.46
N ASP A 37 18.08 -15.66 -4.09
CA ASP A 37 17.53 -15.70 -2.74
C ASP A 37 16.63 -16.94 -2.54
N SER A 38 16.17 -17.16 -1.31
CA SER A 38 15.27 -18.27 -0.97
C SER A 38 13.91 -18.23 -1.69
N ARG A 39 13.61 -17.18 -2.46
CA ARG A 39 12.39 -16.95 -3.23
C ARG A 39 12.62 -17.03 -4.74
N GLY A 40 13.86 -17.33 -5.18
CA GLY A 40 14.24 -17.40 -6.58
C GLY A 40 14.57 -16.06 -7.22
N ALA A 41 14.67 -14.97 -6.44
CA ALA A 41 15.14 -13.69 -6.96
C ALA A 41 16.66 -13.69 -7.14
N ILE A 42 17.12 -13.24 -8.29
CA ILE A 42 18.52 -13.19 -8.68
C ILE A 42 19.31 -12.25 -7.76
N LEU A 43 20.42 -12.73 -7.22
CA LEU A 43 21.33 -11.95 -6.37
C LEU A 43 22.57 -11.51 -7.15
N SER A 44 22.57 -10.25 -7.53
CA SER A 44 23.73 -9.59 -8.14
C SER A 44 24.73 -9.13 -7.06
N GLY A 45 26.02 -9.24 -7.36
CA GLY A 45 27.08 -8.82 -6.42
C GLY A 45 27.39 -9.81 -5.29
N ALA A 46 26.77 -10.99 -5.27
CA ALA A 46 27.14 -12.06 -4.35
C ALA A 46 28.60 -12.47 -4.58
N THR A 47 29.36 -12.69 -3.51
CA THR A 47 30.81 -13.02 -3.54
C THR A 47 31.06 -14.46 -3.16
N ALA A 48 31.88 -15.15 -3.93
CA ALA A 48 32.45 -16.44 -3.54
C ALA A 48 33.86 -16.25 -2.99
N THR A 49 34.12 -16.84 -1.83
CA THR A 49 35.47 -16.87 -1.21
C THR A 49 35.89 -18.31 -0.92
N ASP A 50 37.18 -18.59 -0.91
CA ASP A 50 37.73 -19.85 -0.44
C ASP A 50 37.70 -19.94 1.10
N SER A 51 38.16 -21.06 1.65
CA SER A 51 38.26 -21.28 3.10
C SER A 51 39.20 -20.31 3.83
N THR A 52 40.07 -19.61 3.11
CA THR A 52 41.02 -18.60 3.65
C THR A 52 40.46 -17.18 3.55
N GLY A 53 39.26 -16.99 2.92
CA GLY A 53 38.63 -15.68 2.72
C GLY A 53 39.08 -14.97 1.44
N HIS A 54 39.88 -15.62 0.58
CA HIS A 54 40.30 -15.05 -0.70
C HIS A 54 39.10 -15.01 -1.69
N LEU A 55 38.87 -13.88 -2.35
CA LEU A 55 37.79 -13.70 -3.31
C LEU A 55 38.05 -14.48 -4.60
N LEU A 56 37.18 -15.40 -4.93
CA LEU A 56 37.21 -16.23 -6.13
C LEU A 56 36.35 -15.70 -7.29
N GLY A 57 35.31 -14.98 -6.99
CA GLY A 57 34.39 -14.40 -8.00
C GLY A 57 33.25 -13.59 -7.39
N ARG A 58 32.52 -12.89 -8.26
CA ARG A 58 31.32 -12.12 -7.91
C ARG A 58 30.23 -12.35 -8.93
N SER A 59 28.98 -12.49 -8.48
CA SER A 59 27.84 -12.64 -9.40
C SER A 59 27.57 -11.34 -10.18
N ASP A 60 27.25 -11.50 -11.45
CA ASP A 60 26.85 -10.42 -12.34
C ASP A 60 25.39 -9.99 -12.12
N GLN A 61 24.87 -9.10 -12.96
CA GLN A 61 23.49 -8.60 -12.87
C GLN A 61 22.44 -9.67 -13.16
N SER A 62 22.81 -10.77 -13.80
CA SER A 62 21.95 -11.94 -14.02
C SER A 62 22.09 -13.02 -12.92
N GLY A 63 22.79 -12.70 -11.83
CA GLY A 63 23.09 -13.62 -10.73
C GLY A 63 24.11 -14.69 -11.07
N LYS A 64 24.73 -14.68 -12.25
CA LYS A 64 25.74 -15.67 -12.66
C LYS A 64 27.06 -15.38 -11.98
N LEU A 65 27.55 -16.35 -11.21
CA LEU A 65 28.82 -16.36 -10.53
C LEU A 65 29.74 -17.36 -11.20
N SER A 66 30.85 -16.88 -11.78
CA SER A 66 31.87 -17.72 -12.40
C SER A 66 33.09 -17.82 -11.49
N VAL A 67 33.52 -19.05 -11.16
CA VAL A 67 34.65 -19.35 -10.27
C VAL A 67 35.54 -20.34 -10.98
N THR A 68 36.86 -20.05 -11.01
CA THR A 68 37.86 -20.96 -11.57
C THR A 68 38.43 -21.85 -10.47
N CYS A 69 37.93 -23.10 -10.38
CA CYS A 69 38.37 -24.09 -9.41
C CYS A 69 38.08 -25.50 -9.90
N VAL A 70 38.62 -26.52 -9.21
CA VAL A 70 38.36 -27.93 -9.56
C VAL A 70 37.04 -28.37 -8.94
N SER A 71 36.14 -28.93 -9.75
CA SER A 71 34.84 -29.44 -9.29
C SER A 71 35.01 -30.79 -8.54
N PRO A 72 34.37 -30.98 -7.37
CA PRO A 72 33.55 -30.06 -6.60
C PRO A 72 34.40 -29.00 -5.84
N CYS A 73 33.99 -27.74 -5.98
CA CYS A 73 34.72 -26.60 -5.45
C CYS A 73 34.10 -26.12 -4.11
N PRO A 74 34.77 -26.31 -2.97
CA PRO A 74 34.24 -25.81 -1.69
C PRO A 74 34.46 -24.29 -1.59
N VAL A 75 33.37 -23.55 -1.47
CA VAL A 75 33.40 -22.09 -1.36
C VAL A 75 32.40 -21.60 -0.31
N HIS A 76 32.65 -20.40 0.18
CA HIS A 76 31.70 -19.64 0.97
C HIS A 76 31.09 -18.58 0.06
N ILE A 77 29.74 -18.67 -0.19
CA ILE A 77 29.01 -17.66 -0.92
C ILE A 77 28.32 -16.75 0.07
N SER A 78 28.55 -15.45 -0.06
CA SER A 78 27.93 -14.41 0.74
C SER A 78 27.42 -13.30 -0.15
N ALA A 79 26.26 -12.75 0.22
CA ALA A 79 25.73 -11.51 -0.34
C ALA A 79 25.38 -10.57 0.80
N GLN A 80 25.29 -9.29 0.51
CA GLN A 80 24.92 -8.31 1.52
C GLN A 80 23.52 -8.67 2.09
N ASN A 81 23.43 -8.80 3.42
CA ASN A 81 22.22 -9.18 4.17
C ASN A 81 21.73 -10.63 4.00
N PHE A 82 22.56 -11.50 3.46
CA PHE A 82 22.29 -12.93 3.41
C PHE A 82 23.29 -13.69 4.30
N ASP A 83 22.85 -14.82 4.84
CA ASP A 83 23.74 -15.72 5.57
C ASP A 83 24.79 -16.28 4.61
N THR A 84 26.03 -16.34 5.08
CA THR A 84 27.10 -16.97 4.31
C THR A 84 26.85 -18.47 4.22
N LEU A 85 26.74 -18.99 3.01
CA LEU A 85 26.51 -20.41 2.72
C LEU A 85 27.84 -21.08 2.33
N ALA A 86 28.24 -22.08 3.09
CA ALA A 86 29.34 -22.99 2.69
C ALA A 86 28.76 -24.04 1.75
N VAL A 87 29.21 -24.08 0.51
CA VAL A 87 28.66 -24.97 -0.53
C VAL A 87 29.79 -25.50 -1.42
N GLN A 88 29.57 -26.70 -1.97
CA GLN A 88 30.41 -27.24 -3.04
C GLN A 88 29.79 -26.86 -4.37
N LEU A 89 30.47 -26.03 -5.16
CA LEU A 89 29.96 -25.60 -6.46
C LEU A 89 30.00 -26.76 -7.47
N ILE A 90 28.90 -26.90 -8.20
CA ILE A 90 28.76 -27.77 -9.36
C ILE A 90 28.33 -26.86 -10.52
N ASP A 91 28.92 -27.05 -11.69
CA ASP A 91 28.60 -26.24 -12.86
C ASP A 91 27.11 -26.30 -13.22
N GLY A 92 26.51 -25.14 -13.50
CA GLY A 92 25.09 -25.00 -13.80
C GLY A 92 24.15 -25.05 -12.58
N ALA A 93 24.67 -25.22 -11.35
CA ALA A 93 23.84 -25.27 -10.15
C ALA A 93 23.22 -23.93 -9.79
N ILE A 94 22.07 -23.94 -9.15
CA ILE A 94 21.45 -22.80 -8.49
C ILE A 94 21.86 -22.82 -7.01
N VAL A 95 22.43 -21.72 -6.54
CA VAL A 95 22.78 -21.53 -5.13
C VAL A 95 21.80 -20.56 -4.49
N GLN A 96 21.01 -21.04 -3.56
CA GLN A 96 20.05 -20.22 -2.84
C GLN A 96 20.65 -19.73 -1.52
N LEU A 97 20.68 -18.41 -1.33
CA LEU A 97 21.04 -17.79 -0.08
C LEU A 97 19.79 -17.44 0.73
N HIS A 98 19.88 -17.68 2.04
CA HIS A 98 18.83 -17.27 2.95
C HIS A 98 19.14 -15.87 3.50
N PRO A 99 18.16 -14.97 3.62
CA PRO A 99 18.36 -13.70 4.29
C PRO A 99 18.92 -13.92 5.69
N ALA A 100 19.92 -13.13 6.08
CA ALA A 100 20.48 -13.18 7.42
C ALA A 100 19.36 -12.92 8.43
N ALA A 101 19.23 -13.78 9.45
CA ALA A 101 18.17 -13.69 10.43
C ALA A 101 18.15 -12.29 11.07
N GLY A 102 17.12 -11.50 10.74
CA GLY A 102 16.91 -10.15 11.25
C GLY A 102 17.04 -9.00 10.24
N THR A 103 17.42 -9.26 9.00
CA THR A 103 17.47 -8.24 7.95
C THR A 103 16.74 -8.73 6.71
N GLU A 104 15.43 -8.53 6.67
CA GLU A 104 14.73 -8.48 5.38
C GLU A 104 15.07 -7.12 4.73
N GLN A 105 16.12 -7.09 3.90
CA GLN A 105 16.36 -5.92 3.07
C GLN A 105 15.29 -5.86 1.99
N VAL A 106 14.29 -5.05 2.25
CA VAL A 106 13.23 -4.80 1.29
C VAL A 106 13.71 -3.70 0.34
N THR A 107 14.03 -4.09 -0.89
CA THR A 107 14.21 -3.14 -1.98
C THR A 107 12.83 -2.55 -2.29
N VAL A 108 12.65 -1.25 -2.10
CA VAL A 108 11.38 -0.58 -2.36
C VAL A 108 11.28 -0.29 -3.86
N THR A 109 10.37 -0.97 -4.52
CA THR A 109 10.09 -0.78 -5.96
C THR A 109 9.15 0.39 -6.25
N ALA A 110 8.58 1.00 -5.20
CA ALA A 110 7.69 2.17 -5.30
C ALA A 110 8.34 3.43 -5.89
N TYR A 111 9.62 3.39 -6.25
CA TYR A 111 10.33 4.40 -7.05
C TYR A 111 10.47 4.02 -8.52
N ARG A 112 9.80 2.95 -8.98
CA ARG A 112 10.02 2.38 -10.32
C ARG A 112 11.50 2.06 -10.62
N SER A 113 12.36 2.15 -9.58
CA SER A 113 13.77 1.76 -9.59
C SER A 113 14.17 1.29 -8.19
N PRO A 114 14.84 0.14 -8.04
CA PRO A 114 15.20 -0.41 -6.75
C PRO A 114 16.31 0.41 -6.09
N LEU A 115 16.01 1.07 -4.97
CA LEU A 115 16.96 1.79 -4.14
C LEU A 115 17.07 1.15 -2.76
N GLY A 116 18.28 1.00 -2.25
CA GLY A 116 18.52 0.61 -0.86
C GLY A 116 18.13 1.72 0.13
N LEU A 117 17.95 1.35 1.41
CA LEU A 117 17.54 2.29 2.46
C LEU A 117 18.44 3.52 2.57
N LEU A 118 19.78 3.31 2.52
CA LEU A 118 20.77 4.40 2.65
C LEU A 118 20.88 5.27 1.37
N GLU A 119 20.38 4.77 0.26
CA GLU A 119 20.44 5.45 -1.03
C GLU A 119 19.16 6.25 -1.30
N SER A 120 18.06 5.89 -0.65
CA SER A 120 16.76 6.54 -0.85
C SER A 120 16.74 7.96 -0.29
N PRO A 121 16.47 8.99 -1.12
CA PRO A 121 16.32 10.37 -0.65
C PRO A 121 15.00 10.63 0.09
N VAL A 122 14.11 9.65 0.16
CA VAL A 122 12.82 9.78 0.84
C VAL A 122 12.60 8.65 1.84
N THR A 123 11.63 8.86 2.75
CA THR A 123 11.30 7.90 3.79
C THR A 123 10.44 6.76 3.22
N THR A 124 11.04 5.57 3.18
CA THR A 124 10.37 4.33 2.74
C THR A 124 10.29 3.33 3.87
N ARG A 125 9.27 2.50 3.86
CA ARG A 125 9.05 1.40 4.79
C ARG A 125 8.41 0.23 4.06
N ALA A 126 8.69 -1.00 4.49
CA ALA A 126 7.98 -2.16 3.99
C ALA A 126 7.48 -3.06 5.12
N LEU A 127 6.36 -3.71 4.89
CA LEU A 127 5.86 -4.82 5.70
C LEU A 127 6.06 -6.11 4.90
N SER A 128 6.87 -7.00 5.41
CA SER A 128 7.10 -8.30 4.82
C SER A 128 5.89 -9.23 4.99
N GLU A 129 5.89 -10.33 4.26
CA GLU A 129 4.90 -11.42 4.43
C GLU A 129 4.84 -11.89 5.90
N THR A 130 5.99 -12.05 6.55
CA THR A 130 6.06 -12.42 7.96
C THR A 130 5.43 -11.37 8.87
N ALA A 131 5.70 -10.08 8.64
CA ALA A 131 5.08 -9.01 9.42
C ALA A 131 3.56 -8.96 9.23
N LEU A 132 3.07 -9.21 8.01
CA LEU A 132 1.64 -9.25 7.68
C LEU A 132 0.94 -10.46 8.29
N SER A 133 1.55 -11.65 8.23
CA SER A 133 0.93 -12.90 8.68
C SER A 133 0.94 -13.10 10.20
N THR A 134 1.90 -12.48 10.92
CA THR A 134 2.06 -12.60 12.37
C THR A 134 1.45 -11.44 13.16
N THR A 135 0.47 -10.74 12.59
CA THR A 135 -0.26 -9.65 13.25
C THR A 135 -1.61 -10.13 13.80
N ALA A 136 -2.05 -9.51 14.89
CA ALA A 136 -3.38 -9.76 15.44
C ALA A 136 -4.50 -9.21 14.55
N ALA A 137 -4.25 -8.16 13.80
CA ALA A 137 -5.25 -7.53 12.94
C ALA A 137 -5.65 -8.44 11.76
N ILE A 138 -6.96 -8.51 11.47
CA ILE A 138 -7.52 -9.25 10.34
C ILE A 138 -7.37 -8.42 9.05
N THR A 139 -7.78 -7.15 9.09
CA THR A 139 -7.90 -6.30 7.90
C THR A 139 -6.59 -5.58 7.56
N LEU A 140 -6.42 -5.24 6.29
CA LEU A 140 -5.21 -4.59 5.78
C LEU A 140 -4.96 -3.21 6.44
N ASP A 141 -6.02 -2.43 6.69
CA ASP A 141 -5.92 -1.17 7.44
C ASP A 141 -5.40 -1.37 8.86
N GLY A 142 -5.88 -2.42 9.56
CA GLY A 142 -5.39 -2.79 10.88
C GLY A 142 -3.90 -3.18 10.87
N LYS A 143 -3.46 -3.90 9.83
CA LYS A 143 -2.04 -4.27 9.63
C LYS A 143 -1.18 -3.06 9.34
N LEU A 144 -1.63 -2.12 8.50
CA LEU A 144 -0.92 -0.87 8.21
C LEU A 144 -0.79 0.04 9.43
N ARG A 145 -1.75 0.00 10.36
CA ARG A 145 -1.68 0.77 11.62
C ARG A 145 -0.51 0.40 12.53
N GLN A 146 0.20 -0.69 12.26
CA GLN A 146 1.46 -1.03 12.95
C GLN A 146 2.61 -0.08 12.54
N LEU A 147 2.46 0.62 11.41
CA LEU A 147 3.44 1.59 10.95
C LEU A 147 3.17 2.97 11.58
N PRO A 148 4.17 3.61 12.18
CA PRO A 148 3.99 4.95 12.73
C PRO A 148 3.63 5.95 11.63
N GLY A 149 2.73 6.90 11.95
CA GLY A 149 2.29 7.91 10.99
C GLY A 149 1.30 7.44 9.93
N VAL A 150 0.80 6.21 10.05
CA VAL A 150 -0.35 5.73 9.28
C VAL A 150 -1.62 6.04 10.07
N GLU A 151 -2.46 6.89 9.53
CA GLU A 151 -3.73 7.32 10.11
C GLU A 151 -4.86 7.08 9.12
N LEU A 152 -5.98 6.58 9.62
CA LEU A 152 -7.23 6.50 8.88
C LEU A 152 -8.08 7.72 9.20
N PHE A 153 -9.04 8.04 8.36
CA PHE A 153 -9.98 9.15 8.57
C PHE A 153 -10.75 9.04 9.90
N ARG A 154 -10.64 7.93 10.59
CA ARG A 154 -11.23 7.68 11.91
C ARG A 154 -10.51 6.55 12.63
N ARG A 155 -10.80 6.42 13.94
CA ARG A 155 -10.16 5.44 14.82
C ARG A 155 -10.74 4.02 14.72
N SER A 156 -11.98 3.85 14.25
CA SER A 156 -12.62 2.54 14.14
C SER A 156 -11.96 1.64 13.09
N SER A 157 -12.17 0.34 13.20
CA SER A 157 -11.72 -0.66 12.22
C SER A 157 -12.60 -0.66 10.98
N SER A 158 -12.06 -1.05 9.82
CA SER A 158 -12.84 -1.31 8.62
C SER A 158 -13.85 -2.45 8.75
N LEU A 159 -13.79 -3.25 9.80
CA LEU A 159 -14.80 -4.27 10.11
C LEU A 159 -16.18 -3.67 10.44
N VAL A 160 -16.22 -2.46 11.03
CA VAL A 160 -17.49 -1.80 11.45
C VAL A 160 -17.68 -0.45 10.78
N ALA A 161 -16.70 -0.01 10.05
CA ALA A 161 -16.64 1.31 9.47
C ALA A 161 -17.41 1.42 8.15
N ASN A 162 -18.17 2.50 7.96
CA ASN A 162 -18.78 2.83 6.68
C ASN A 162 -17.69 2.99 5.59
N PRO A 163 -17.84 2.40 4.38
CA PRO A 163 -16.89 2.56 3.28
C PRO A 163 -16.56 4.01 2.96
N SER A 164 -17.55 4.91 3.03
CA SER A 164 -17.39 6.35 2.74
C SER A 164 -16.49 7.10 3.73
N SER A 165 -15.86 6.42 4.69
CA SER A 165 -14.98 7.02 5.68
C SER A 165 -13.65 6.26 5.81
N GLN A 166 -13.21 5.56 4.76
CA GLN A 166 -12.02 4.71 4.79
C GLN A 166 -10.81 5.32 4.04
N GLY A 167 -10.68 6.64 4.04
CA GLY A 167 -9.51 7.32 3.52
C GLY A 167 -8.26 7.09 4.40
N LEU A 168 -7.10 7.08 3.76
CA LEU A 168 -5.79 6.93 4.39
C LEU A 168 -5.03 8.26 4.36
N SER A 169 -4.39 8.60 5.47
CA SER A 169 -3.52 9.76 5.59
C SER A 169 -2.13 9.35 6.06
N LEU A 170 -1.13 10.00 5.50
CA LEU A 170 0.27 9.95 5.92
C LEU A 170 0.75 11.35 6.25
N ARG A 171 1.81 11.47 7.05
CA ARG A 171 2.41 12.76 7.44
C ARG A 171 1.41 13.70 8.14
N ALA A 172 0.40 13.15 8.80
CA ALA A 172 -0.59 13.93 9.55
C ALA A 172 -1.30 15.01 8.72
N LEU A 173 -1.57 14.74 7.45
CA LEU A 173 -2.26 15.67 6.56
C LEU A 173 -3.78 15.67 6.77
N GLY A 174 -4.27 14.79 7.61
CA GLY A 174 -5.68 14.49 7.72
C GLY A 174 -6.21 13.80 6.47
N SER A 175 -7.41 13.28 6.55
CA SER A 175 -8.12 12.71 5.42
C SER A 175 -9.55 13.20 5.45
N THR A 176 -10.17 13.27 4.29
CA THR A 176 -11.62 13.27 4.18
C THR A 176 -12.06 11.84 3.84
N ALA A 177 -13.27 11.63 3.40
CA ALA A 177 -13.67 10.33 2.83
C ALA A 177 -12.68 9.89 1.73
N ALA A 178 -12.31 10.81 0.84
CA ALA A 178 -11.29 10.60 -0.19
C ALA A 178 -9.87 10.57 0.42
N SER A 179 -9.11 9.54 0.06
CA SER A 179 -7.73 9.35 0.53
C SER A 179 -6.78 10.40 -0.04
N ARG A 180 -5.84 10.90 0.78
CA ARG A 180 -4.67 11.68 0.36
C ARG A 180 -3.44 10.81 0.11
N THR A 181 -3.62 9.51 0.13
CA THR A 181 -2.60 8.51 -0.12
C THR A 181 -3.09 7.58 -1.23
N LEU A 182 -2.29 7.36 -2.23
CA LEU A 182 -2.58 6.44 -3.32
C LEU A 182 -2.19 5.02 -2.90
N ILE A 183 -3.05 4.06 -3.18
CA ILE A 183 -2.73 2.63 -3.07
C ILE A 183 -2.63 2.05 -4.47
N THR A 184 -1.58 1.28 -4.74
CA THR A 184 -1.34 0.65 -6.04
C THR A 184 -1.02 -0.83 -5.91
N GLU A 185 -1.29 -1.59 -6.95
CA GLU A 185 -0.82 -2.96 -7.15
C GLU A 185 -0.38 -3.13 -8.62
N ASP A 186 0.86 -3.49 -8.87
CA ASP A 186 1.44 -3.57 -10.24
C ASP A 186 1.19 -2.29 -11.08
N ASP A 187 1.41 -1.10 -10.51
CA ASP A 187 1.14 0.23 -11.11
C ASP A 187 -0.35 0.56 -11.35
N VAL A 188 -1.28 -0.29 -10.93
CA VAL A 188 -2.72 -0.08 -11.06
C VAL A 188 -3.27 0.52 -9.78
N PRO A 189 -4.00 1.66 -9.80
CA PRO A 189 -4.65 2.22 -8.63
C PRO A 189 -5.70 1.27 -8.04
N LEU A 190 -5.74 1.20 -6.70
CA LEU A 190 -6.76 0.45 -5.95
C LEU A 190 -7.77 1.37 -5.23
N ASN A 191 -7.52 2.68 -5.18
CA ASN A 191 -8.50 3.62 -4.65
C ASN A 191 -9.79 3.54 -5.47
N ASP A 192 -10.93 3.70 -4.80
CA ASP A 192 -12.24 3.77 -5.44
C ASP A 192 -12.30 4.94 -6.44
N PRO A 193 -12.65 4.71 -7.71
CA PRO A 193 -12.60 5.76 -8.73
C PRO A 193 -13.63 6.86 -8.52
N PHE A 194 -14.81 6.56 -7.94
CA PHE A 194 -15.85 7.53 -7.67
C PHE A 194 -15.52 8.43 -6.49
N ALA A 195 -15.01 7.84 -5.41
CA ALA A 195 -14.93 8.53 -4.13
C ALA A 195 -13.51 8.64 -3.55
N GLY A 196 -12.54 7.90 -4.07
CA GLY A 196 -11.16 7.91 -3.60
C GLY A 196 -10.95 7.21 -2.25
N TRP A 197 -11.96 6.51 -1.70
CA TRP A 197 -11.79 5.69 -0.51
C TRP A 197 -11.12 4.35 -0.81
N ILE A 198 -10.91 3.49 0.19
CA ILE A 198 -10.18 2.23 0.03
C ILE A 198 -11.06 1.08 0.51
N HIS A 199 -11.18 0.03 -0.31
CA HIS A 199 -11.86 -1.21 0.04
C HIS A 199 -10.85 -2.20 0.63
N TRP A 200 -10.63 -2.13 1.96
CA TRP A 200 -9.57 -2.84 2.67
C TRP A 200 -9.65 -4.36 2.60
N GLN A 201 -10.82 -4.91 2.32
CA GLN A 201 -11.08 -6.34 2.17
C GLN A 201 -11.07 -6.82 0.70
N GLU A 202 -10.75 -5.94 -0.27
CA GLU A 202 -10.77 -6.28 -1.70
C GLU A 202 -9.69 -7.30 -2.07
N GLN A 203 -8.51 -7.20 -1.46
CA GLN A 203 -7.39 -8.07 -1.76
C GLN A 203 -7.39 -9.31 -0.85
N PRO A 204 -7.36 -10.55 -1.40
CA PRO A 204 -7.14 -11.75 -0.60
C PRO A 204 -5.81 -11.68 0.15
N GLU A 205 -5.80 -11.87 1.47
CA GLU A 205 -4.58 -11.69 2.28
C GLU A 205 -3.39 -12.51 1.78
N LEU A 206 -3.61 -13.79 1.46
CA LEU A 206 -2.55 -14.70 1.01
C LEU A 206 -1.98 -14.33 -0.37
N SER A 207 -2.64 -13.45 -1.13
CA SER A 207 -2.11 -12.95 -2.42
C SER A 207 -1.12 -11.80 -2.26
N ILE A 208 -0.93 -11.26 -1.05
CA ILE A 208 -0.04 -10.14 -0.77
C ILE A 208 1.33 -10.67 -0.30
N GLN A 209 2.38 -10.44 -1.07
CA GLN A 209 3.74 -10.80 -0.70
C GLN A 209 4.35 -9.82 0.30
N ARG A 210 4.19 -8.51 0.04
CA ARG A 210 4.64 -7.42 0.90
C ARG A 210 3.90 -6.14 0.59
N ILE A 211 4.01 -5.18 1.48
CA ILE A 211 3.50 -3.82 1.27
C ILE A 211 4.66 -2.85 1.41
N GLU A 212 4.79 -1.95 0.46
CA GLU A 212 5.78 -0.89 0.45
C GLU A 212 5.10 0.45 0.68
N LEU A 213 5.65 1.25 1.58
CA LEU A 213 5.15 2.57 1.93
C LEU A 213 6.19 3.63 1.57
N VAL A 214 5.80 4.61 0.78
CA VAL A 214 6.57 5.84 0.50
C VAL A 214 5.84 6.99 1.16
N ARG A 215 6.51 7.74 2.03
CA ARG A 215 5.94 8.90 2.72
C ARG A 215 6.36 10.19 2.05
N GLY A 216 5.50 11.21 2.15
CA GLY A 216 5.66 12.50 1.45
C GLY A 216 5.13 12.44 0.02
N GLY A 217 4.79 13.60 -0.56
CA GLY A 217 4.14 13.65 -1.87
C GLY A 217 4.92 12.92 -2.96
N ALA A 218 4.24 12.12 -3.75
CA ALA A 218 4.80 11.29 -4.82
C ALA A 218 4.06 11.47 -6.16
N SER A 219 3.38 12.61 -6.33
CA SER A 219 2.64 12.91 -7.56
C SER A 219 3.54 13.06 -8.79
N ASP A 220 4.83 13.30 -8.60
CA ASP A 220 5.84 13.36 -9.66
C ASP A 220 5.97 12.06 -10.48
N LEU A 221 5.61 10.91 -9.89
CA LEU A 221 5.58 9.60 -10.57
C LEU A 221 4.17 9.00 -10.64
N TYR A 222 3.31 9.29 -9.67
CA TYR A 222 2.04 8.59 -9.47
C TYR A 222 0.79 9.44 -9.71
N GLY A 223 0.95 10.76 -9.92
CA GLY A 223 -0.16 11.67 -10.22
C GLY A 223 -1.07 11.96 -9.03
N SER A 224 -2.36 12.07 -9.30
CA SER A 224 -3.37 12.44 -8.33
C SER A 224 -3.42 11.50 -7.12
N SER A 225 -3.84 12.05 -5.96
CA SER A 225 -4.03 11.36 -4.66
C SER A 225 -2.75 10.93 -3.94
N ALA A 226 -1.56 11.14 -4.52
CA ALA A 226 -0.28 10.83 -3.88
C ALA A 226 0.29 12.01 -3.05
N ILE A 227 -0.54 12.82 -2.42
CA ILE A 227 -0.12 14.00 -1.61
C ILE A 227 0.63 13.57 -0.34
N GLY A 228 0.10 12.58 0.38
CA GLY A 228 0.69 12.06 1.61
C GLY A 228 1.73 10.99 1.35
N GLY A 229 1.66 10.35 0.19
CA GLY A 229 2.52 9.26 -0.20
C GLY A 229 1.81 8.17 -0.99
N VAL A 230 2.48 7.03 -1.13
CA VAL A 230 1.99 5.85 -1.87
C VAL A 230 2.16 4.61 -1.01
N VAL A 231 1.16 3.74 -1.05
CA VAL A 231 1.21 2.36 -0.53
C VAL A 231 1.17 1.42 -1.73
N ASN A 232 2.27 0.72 -1.99
CA ASN A 232 2.35 -0.26 -3.07
C ASN A 232 2.15 -1.67 -2.51
N VAL A 233 1.10 -2.34 -2.94
CA VAL A 233 0.85 -3.75 -2.66
C VAL A 233 1.60 -4.59 -3.68
N VAL A 234 2.54 -5.38 -3.24
CA VAL A 234 3.30 -6.28 -4.10
C VAL A 234 2.66 -7.66 -4.03
N PRO A 235 2.11 -8.18 -5.14
CA PRO A 235 1.42 -9.46 -5.14
C PRO A 235 2.35 -10.65 -5.11
N VAL A 236 1.85 -11.77 -4.60
CA VAL A 236 2.47 -13.09 -4.77
C VAL A 236 2.42 -13.47 -6.25
N ARG A 237 3.53 -14.02 -6.75
CA ARG A 237 3.63 -14.52 -8.14
C ARG A 237 3.69 -16.04 -8.18
N PRO A 238 3.13 -16.67 -9.22
CA PRO A 238 3.20 -18.11 -9.39
C PRO A 238 4.64 -18.54 -9.72
N SER A 239 5.35 -19.07 -8.74
CA SER A 239 6.75 -19.53 -8.88
C SER A 239 6.89 -21.05 -8.81
N ALA A 240 5.97 -21.74 -8.13
CA ALA A 240 5.96 -23.19 -7.96
C ALA A 240 4.54 -23.69 -7.66
N ASP A 241 4.36 -25.01 -7.61
CA ASP A 241 3.13 -25.63 -7.13
C ASP A 241 2.97 -25.39 -5.63
N GLN A 242 1.95 -24.64 -5.26
CA GLN A 242 1.63 -24.37 -3.86
C GLN A 242 0.13 -24.22 -3.65
N ALA A 243 -0.33 -24.57 -2.46
CA ALA A 243 -1.65 -24.23 -1.99
C ALA A 243 -1.58 -23.85 -0.50
N GLN A 244 -2.31 -22.83 -0.12
CA GLN A 244 -2.39 -22.36 1.27
C GLN A 244 -3.85 -22.14 1.63
N LEU A 245 -4.25 -22.57 2.82
CA LEU A 245 -5.55 -22.29 3.41
C LEU A 245 -5.33 -21.74 4.80
N ARG A 246 -5.77 -20.52 5.04
CA ARG A 246 -5.83 -19.88 6.36
C ARG A 246 -7.29 -19.77 6.76
N SER A 247 -7.62 -20.22 7.97
CA SER A 247 -8.97 -20.14 8.52
C SER A 247 -8.90 -19.73 9.98
N SER A 248 -9.80 -18.84 10.39
CA SER A 248 -9.93 -18.44 11.78
C SER A 248 -11.35 -18.10 12.17
N TYR A 249 -11.66 -18.29 13.44
CA TYR A 249 -12.93 -17.94 14.05
C TYR A 249 -12.71 -17.31 15.44
N GLY A 250 -13.57 -16.38 15.81
CA GLY A 250 -13.41 -15.66 17.05
C GLY A 250 -14.63 -14.92 17.56
N ALA A 251 -14.37 -13.95 18.44
CA ALA A 251 -15.38 -13.09 19.06
C ALA A 251 -16.25 -12.41 18.00
N GLU A 252 -17.45 -12.00 18.37
CA GLU A 252 -18.44 -11.35 17.52
C GLU A 252 -18.79 -12.21 16.27
N ASN A 253 -18.78 -13.55 16.42
CA ASN A 253 -18.94 -14.51 15.31
C ASN A 253 -18.04 -14.19 14.10
N THR A 254 -16.86 -13.62 14.35
CA THR A 254 -15.93 -13.23 13.31
C THR A 254 -15.27 -14.47 12.72
N TYR A 255 -15.41 -14.65 11.42
CA TYR A 255 -14.69 -15.64 10.63
C TYR A 255 -13.88 -14.98 9.52
N ASP A 256 -12.72 -15.55 9.22
CA ASP A 256 -11.81 -15.09 8.17
C ASP A 256 -11.13 -16.30 7.54
N ASP A 257 -11.53 -16.63 6.32
CA ASP A 257 -11.03 -17.76 5.56
C ASP A 257 -10.44 -17.27 4.26
N THR A 258 -9.19 -17.64 3.98
CA THR A 258 -8.49 -17.27 2.76
C THR A 258 -7.78 -18.47 2.17
N LEU A 259 -7.93 -18.66 0.87
CA LEU A 259 -7.30 -19.70 0.06
C LEU A 259 -6.40 -19.07 -1.00
N LEU A 260 -5.24 -19.68 -1.23
CA LEU A 260 -4.38 -19.43 -2.39
C LEU A 260 -3.94 -20.74 -3.00
N ALA A 261 -3.95 -20.83 -4.32
CA ALA A 261 -3.35 -21.93 -5.06
C ALA A 261 -2.57 -21.37 -6.26
N ALA A 262 -1.37 -21.87 -6.48
CA ALA A 262 -0.55 -21.45 -7.61
C ALA A 262 0.18 -22.64 -8.23
N THR A 263 0.47 -22.54 -9.52
CA THR A 263 1.26 -23.50 -10.27
C THR A 263 2.10 -22.81 -11.32
N LYS A 264 3.28 -23.36 -11.63
CA LYS A 264 4.12 -22.92 -12.75
C LYS A 264 4.51 -24.13 -13.61
N ARG A 265 4.28 -24.00 -14.92
CA ARG A 265 4.61 -25.04 -15.92
C ARG A 265 5.33 -24.39 -17.08
N GLY A 266 6.65 -24.58 -17.15
CA GLY A 266 7.50 -23.87 -18.12
C GLY A 266 7.38 -22.36 -17.96
N PRO A 267 7.06 -21.60 -19.02
CA PRO A 267 6.89 -20.16 -18.95
C PRO A 267 5.55 -19.71 -18.37
N TRP A 268 4.58 -20.62 -18.21
CA TRP A 268 3.23 -20.29 -17.77
C TRP A 268 3.09 -20.43 -16.26
N GLY A 269 2.53 -19.42 -15.64
CA GLY A 269 2.14 -19.39 -14.25
C GLY A 269 0.64 -19.12 -14.11
N LEU A 270 -0.01 -19.79 -13.17
CA LEU A 270 -1.40 -19.56 -12.78
C LEU A 270 -1.47 -19.43 -11.26
N LEU A 271 -2.17 -18.43 -10.79
CA LEU A 271 -2.49 -18.24 -9.38
C LEU A 271 -3.98 -17.90 -9.24
N GLY A 272 -4.63 -18.56 -8.30
CA GLY A 272 -5.95 -18.23 -7.83
C GLY A 272 -5.92 -17.98 -6.33
N ALA A 273 -6.56 -16.91 -5.86
CA ALA A 273 -6.74 -16.62 -4.45
C ALA A 273 -8.15 -16.13 -4.20
N GLY A 274 -8.66 -16.33 -2.98
CA GLY A 274 -9.96 -15.82 -2.59
C GLY A 274 -10.15 -15.89 -1.10
N GLY A 275 -11.09 -15.10 -0.59
CA GLY A 275 -11.39 -15.06 0.83
C GLY A 275 -12.85 -14.71 1.12
N VAL A 276 -13.27 -15.10 2.30
CA VAL A 276 -14.56 -14.73 2.90
C VAL A 276 -14.29 -14.23 4.31
N LEU A 277 -14.85 -13.07 4.62
CA LEU A 277 -14.75 -12.44 5.93
C LEU A 277 -16.14 -12.02 6.40
N GLY A 278 -16.50 -12.36 7.62
CA GLY A 278 -17.73 -11.90 8.23
C GLY A 278 -17.58 -11.67 9.72
N THR A 279 -18.36 -10.74 10.24
CA THR A 279 -18.49 -10.46 11.67
C THR A 279 -19.87 -9.92 11.98
N ASP A 280 -20.44 -10.31 13.13
CA ASP A 280 -21.65 -9.66 13.66
C ASP A 280 -21.31 -8.29 14.28
N GLY A 281 -20.02 -8.04 14.54
CA GLY A 281 -19.51 -6.78 15.05
C GLY A 281 -20.06 -6.38 16.41
N TYR A 282 -20.08 -5.07 16.70
CA TYR A 282 -20.51 -4.53 17.99
C TYR A 282 -21.25 -3.21 17.81
N ILE A 283 -22.04 -2.82 18.85
CA ILE A 283 -22.72 -1.52 18.87
C ILE A 283 -21.68 -0.44 19.15
N GLN A 284 -21.50 0.46 18.17
CA GLN A 284 -20.49 1.53 18.25
C GLN A 284 -20.88 2.65 19.20
N GLU A 285 -22.17 2.97 19.31
CA GLU A 285 -22.65 4.03 20.20
C GLU A 285 -22.31 3.73 21.65
N ALA A 286 -21.83 4.75 22.35
CA ALA A 286 -21.50 4.64 23.76
C ALA A 286 -22.74 4.27 24.60
N PRO A 287 -22.62 3.39 25.62
CA PRO A 287 -23.78 2.87 26.38
C PRO A 287 -24.70 3.94 26.95
N TRP A 288 -24.17 5.11 27.29
CA TRP A 288 -24.94 6.23 27.86
C TRP A 288 -25.69 7.11 26.84
N GLN A 289 -25.47 6.87 25.53
CA GLN A 289 -26.15 7.55 24.43
C GLN A 289 -26.88 6.56 23.50
N ARG A 290 -26.88 5.29 23.88
CA ARG A 290 -27.50 4.20 23.10
C ARG A 290 -29.01 4.21 23.25
N GLY A 291 -29.69 3.93 22.16
CA GLY A 291 -31.15 3.82 22.09
C GLY A 291 -31.64 2.52 21.45
N PRO A 292 -32.97 2.35 21.33
CA PRO A 292 -33.58 1.14 20.79
C PRO A 292 -33.29 0.88 19.31
N VAL A 293 -32.86 1.90 18.54
CA VAL A 293 -32.51 1.73 17.13
C VAL A 293 -31.09 1.22 16.91
N ASP A 294 -30.26 1.18 17.98
CA ASP A 294 -28.86 0.83 17.83
C ASP A 294 -28.62 -0.67 17.75
N LEU A 295 -28.01 -1.10 16.67
CA LEU A 295 -27.64 -2.47 16.37
C LEU A 295 -26.10 -2.61 16.26
N PRO A 296 -25.54 -3.83 16.33
CA PRO A 296 -24.17 -4.06 16.00
C PRO A 296 -23.86 -3.67 14.55
N SER A 297 -22.81 -2.88 14.35
CA SER A 297 -22.26 -2.64 13.00
C SER A 297 -21.49 -3.85 12.54
N ASN A 298 -21.74 -4.33 11.33
CA ASN A 298 -21.18 -5.56 10.82
C ASN A 298 -20.68 -5.45 9.39
N VAL A 299 -20.00 -6.49 8.94
CA VAL A 299 -19.59 -6.67 7.54
C VAL A 299 -19.61 -8.14 7.16
N HIS A 300 -20.03 -8.39 5.93
CA HIS A 300 -19.83 -9.65 5.22
C HIS A 300 -19.22 -9.35 3.87
N SER A 301 -18.01 -9.83 3.63
CA SER A 301 -17.28 -9.59 2.40
C SER A 301 -16.74 -10.88 1.78
N GLN A 302 -16.63 -10.86 0.46
CA GLN A 302 -16.05 -11.93 -0.35
C GLN A 302 -15.14 -11.30 -1.39
N ASN A 303 -13.98 -11.89 -1.59
CA ASN A 303 -13.05 -11.48 -2.62
C ASN A 303 -12.50 -12.67 -3.39
N GLY A 304 -12.03 -12.43 -4.59
CA GLY A 304 -11.40 -13.45 -5.41
C GLY A 304 -10.49 -12.82 -6.47
N LEU A 305 -9.41 -13.50 -6.80
CA LEU A 305 -8.39 -13.04 -7.73
C LEU A 305 -7.91 -14.23 -8.57
N VAL A 306 -7.73 -14.01 -9.86
CA VAL A 306 -7.03 -14.93 -10.77
C VAL A 306 -5.95 -14.16 -11.51
N LEU A 307 -4.74 -14.71 -11.51
CA LEU A 307 -3.57 -14.19 -12.22
C LEU A 307 -3.02 -15.29 -13.14
N VAL A 308 -2.88 -14.97 -14.41
CA VAL A 308 -2.18 -15.80 -15.41
C VAL A 308 -0.96 -15.02 -15.88
N GLU A 309 0.20 -15.65 -15.85
CA GLU A 309 1.46 -15.06 -16.30
C GLU A 309 2.11 -15.95 -17.38
N HIS A 310 2.75 -15.28 -18.33
CA HIS A 310 3.70 -15.90 -19.26
C HIS A 310 5.04 -15.21 -19.10
N ASP A 311 6.05 -15.91 -18.63
CA ASP A 311 7.37 -15.38 -18.32
C ASP A 311 8.42 -16.20 -19.08
N GLN A 312 8.93 -15.62 -20.17
CA GLN A 312 9.90 -16.27 -21.05
C GLN A 312 10.95 -15.31 -21.55
N GLY A 313 12.19 -15.55 -21.16
CA GLY A 313 13.33 -14.74 -21.56
C GLY A 313 13.19 -13.27 -21.12
N PRO A 314 13.24 -12.29 -22.05
CA PRO A 314 13.16 -10.88 -21.70
C PRO A 314 11.72 -10.37 -21.52
N LEU A 315 10.70 -11.18 -21.76
CA LEU A 315 9.30 -10.77 -21.79
C LEU A 315 8.47 -11.50 -20.73
N ARG A 316 7.82 -10.72 -19.89
CA ARG A 316 6.77 -11.16 -18.98
C ARG A 316 5.44 -10.53 -19.43
N LEU A 317 4.41 -11.36 -19.58
CA LEU A 317 3.03 -10.93 -19.83
C LEU A 317 2.16 -11.41 -18.67
N PHE A 318 1.14 -10.63 -18.31
CA PHE A 318 0.16 -11.08 -17.34
C PHE A 318 -1.25 -10.58 -17.65
N VAL A 319 -2.22 -11.35 -17.17
CA VAL A 319 -3.63 -10.97 -17.07
C VAL A 319 -4.09 -11.26 -15.67
N ARG A 320 -4.68 -10.27 -15.02
CA ARG A 320 -5.25 -10.38 -13.67
C ARG A 320 -6.70 -9.93 -13.71
N THR A 321 -7.56 -10.66 -13.01
CA THR A 321 -8.94 -10.25 -12.73
C THR A 321 -9.28 -10.51 -11.28
N SER A 322 -10.03 -9.62 -10.67
CA SER A 322 -10.53 -9.76 -9.31
C SER A 322 -11.98 -9.35 -9.18
N ALA A 323 -12.66 -9.97 -8.23
CA ALA A 323 -14.03 -9.66 -7.85
C ALA A 323 -14.11 -9.42 -6.35
N PHE A 324 -14.91 -8.45 -5.94
CA PHE A 324 -15.15 -8.11 -4.55
C PHE A 324 -16.63 -7.83 -4.33
N ASN A 325 -17.18 -8.34 -3.23
CA ASN A 325 -18.54 -8.06 -2.80
C ASN A 325 -18.54 -7.84 -1.28
N ASP A 326 -19.19 -6.75 -0.86
CA ASP A 326 -19.23 -6.30 0.53
C ASP A 326 -20.66 -5.87 0.85
N ALA A 327 -21.19 -6.28 2.00
CA ALA A 327 -22.48 -5.87 2.52
C ALA A 327 -22.36 -5.55 4.00
N ARG A 328 -22.94 -4.43 4.43
CA ARG A 328 -22.79 -3.90 5.80
C ARG A 328 -24.10 -3.39 6.37
N ASN A 329 -24.23 -3.57 7.68
CA ASN A 329 -25.08 -2.76 8.53
C ASN A 329 -24.18 -1.75 9.28
N ASN A 330 -24.55 -0.47 9.25
CA ASN A 330 -23.77 0.61 9.87
C ASN A 330 -24.26 0.98 11.26
N GLY A 331 -24.90 0.08 11.98
CA GLY A 331 -25.29 0.22 13.37
C GLY A 331 -26.74 0.56 13.62
N THR A 332 -27.61 0.60 12.58
CA THR A 332 -29.06 0.78 12.72
C THR A 332 -29.82 0.01 11.64
N PRO A 333 -31.15 -0.26 11.80
CA PRO A 333 -31.91 -1.03 10.81
C PRO A 333 -31.85 -0.50 9.39
N ASP A 334 -31.91 0.83 9.21
CA ASP A 334 -32.00 1.45 7.88
C ASP A 334 -30.63 1.86 7.30
N GLN A 335 -29.60 2.03 8.12
CA GLN A 335 -28.27 2.43 7.62
C GLN A 335 -27.48 1.23 7.10
N THR A 336 -27.71 0.91 5.85
CA THR A 336 -27.04 -0.21 5.17
C THR A 336 -26.29 0.24 3.95
N ASN A 337 -25.24 -0.49 3.56
CA ASN A 337 -24.57 -0.31 2.29
C ASN A 337 -24.09 -1.64 1.70
N ALA A 338 -23.83 -1.63 0.40
CA ALA A 338 -23.23 -2.75 -0.31
C ALA A 338 -22.37 -2.25 -1.47
N THR A 339 -21.23 -2.89 -1.65
CA THR A 339 -20.30 -2.61 -2.74
C THR A 339 -20.06 -3.88 -3.54
N ARG A 340 -20.02 -3.77 -4.86
CA ARG A 340 -19.57 -4.82 -5.77
C ARG A 340 -18.54 -4.25 -6.71
N PHE A 341 -17.37 -4.88 -6.78
CA PHE A 341 -16.29 -4.53 -7.68
C PHE A 341 -15.93 -5.68 -8.58
N TRP A 342 -15.64 -5.37 -9.82
CA TRP A 342 -14.92 -6.24 -10.73
C TRP A 342 -13.78 -5.43 -11.35
N ARG A 343 -12.54 -5.89 -11.15
CA ARG A 343 -11.33 -5.27 -11.73
C ARG A 343 -10.66 -6.22 -12.70
N TYR A 344 -10.02 -5.65 -13.69
CA TYR A 344 -9.18 -6.38 -14.63
C TYR A 344 -7.93 -5.56 -14.94
N ALA A 345 -6.81 -6.24 -15.15
CA ALA A 345 -5.56 -5.65 -15.57
C ALA A 345 -4.81 -6.61 -16.48
N THR A 346 -4.18 -6.07 -17.50
CA THR A 346 -3.21 -6.80 -18.33
C THR A 346 -1.96 -5.96 -18.47
N GLY A 347 -0.82 -6.59 -18.53
CA GLY A 347 0.44 -5.88 -18.63
C GLY A 347 1.56 -6.70 -19.25
N ALA A 348 2.59 -5.97 -19.63
CA ALA A 348 3.83 -6.50 -20.14
C ALA A 348 5.02 -5.81 -19.48
N ASP A 349 6.04 -6.60 -19.11
CA ASP A 349 7.37 -6.11 -18.73
C ASP A 349 8.37 -6.72 -19.72
N TRP A 350 9.06 -5.86 -20.46
CA TRP A 350 10.01 -6.28 -21.45
C TRP A 350 11.39 -5.72 -21.15
N GLN A 351 12.37 -6.64 -21.02
CA GLN A 351 13.78 -6.27 -20.93
C GLN A 351 14.33 -5.99 -22.32
N GLY A 352 14.50 -4.73 -22.62
CA GLY A 352 15.04 -4.26 -23.88
C GLY A 352 16.56 -4.19 -23.92
N PRO A 353 17.14 -3.60 -24.99
CA PRO A 353 18.57 -3.41 -25.13
C PRO A 353 19.16 -2.60 -23.96
N HIS A 354 20.45 -2.88 -23.65
CA HIS A 354 21.22 -2.19 -22.62
C HIS A 354 20.56 -2.20 -21.23
N ASN A 355 19.86 -3.29 -20.88
CA ASN A 355 19.11 -3.46 -19.62
C ASN A 355 17.98 -2.42 -19.41
N GLY A 356 17.45 -1.85 -20.48
CA GLY A 356 16.24 -1.04 -20.41
C GLY A 356 15.03 -1.91 -20.09
N ILE A 357 14.05 -1.39 -19.36
CA ILE A 357 12.81 -2.11 -19.00
C ILE A 357 11.62 -1.27 -19.45
N LEU A 358 10.78 -1.83 -20.33
CA LEU A 358 9.48 -1.29 -20.66
C LEU A 358 8.40 -1.98 -19.84
N GLY A 359 7.69 -1.21 -19.02
CA GLY A 359 6.49 -1.66 -18.33
C GLY A 359 5.25 -1.05 -18.99
N THR A 360 4.24 -1.86 -19.28
CA THR A 360 2.95 -1.38 -19.80
C THR A 360 1.81 -2.05 -19.06
N ARG A 361 0.76 -1.29 -18.76
CA ARG A 361 -0.47 -1.79 -18.13
C ARG A 361 -1.68 -1.19 -18.82
N VAL A 362 -2.71 -2.01 -19.00
CA VAL A 362 -4.08 -1.55 -19.30
C VAL A 362 -4.98 -2.17 -18.25
N TYR A 363 -5.80 -1.36 -17.64
CA TYR A 363 -6.64 -1.78 -16.53
C TYR A 363 -8.01 -1.12 -16.58
N GLY A 364 -8.95 -1.68 -15.86
CA GLY A 364 -10.23 -1.07 -15.66
C GLY A 364 -11.03 -1.75 -14.57
N SER A 365 -12.13 -1.11 -14.22
CA SER A 365 -13.05 -1.63 -13.21
C SER A 365 -14.51 -1.28 -13.54
N THR A 366 -15.40 -2.09 -12.99
CA THR A 366 -16.83 -1.79 -12.90
C THR A 366 -17.23 -1.97 -11.45
N ALA A 367 -17.86 -0.95 -10.89
CA ALA A 367 -18.34 -1.01 -9.52
C ALA A 367 -19.78 -0.55 -9.37
N HIS A 368 -20.44 -1.03 -8.32
CA HIS A 368 -21.77 -0.65 -7.90
C HIS A 368 -21.75 -0.41 -6.40
N PHE A 369 -21.97 0.81 -6.00
CA PHE A 369 -22.15 1.17 -4.60
C PHE A 369 -23.61 1.51 -4.33
N ARG A 370 -24.18 0.95 -3.26
CA ARG A 370 -25.53 1.24 -2.79
C ARG A 370 -25.47 1.63 -1.33
N GLN A 371 -26.26 2.63 -0.96
CA GLN A 371 -26.34 3.08 0.42
C GLN A 371 -27.74 3.60 0.75
N VAL A 372 -28.23 3.23 1.93
CA VAL A 372 -29.41 3.83 2.56
C VAL A 372 -28.94 4.77 3.66
N PHE A 373 -29.49 5.97 3.69
CA PHE A 373 -29.32 6.95 4.74
C PHE A 373 -30.61 7.11 5.53
N SER A 374 -30.48 7.32 6.83
CA SER A 374 -31.62 7.54 7.72
C SER A 374 -31.44 8.75 8.61
N SER A 375 -32.52 9.25 9.14
CA SER A 375 -32.56 10.23 10.22
C SER A 375 -32.95 9.52 11.50
N ILE A 376 -32.21 9.80 12.57
CA ILE A 376 -32.42 9.24 13.90
C ILE A 376 -32.82 10.36 14.82
N LEU A 377 -33.96 10.16 15.52
CA LEU A 377 -34.53 11.16 16.41
C LEU A 377 -34.55 10.66 17.85
N ASN A 378 -34.40 11.60 18.80
CA ASN A 378 -34.53 11.35 20.22
C ASN A 378 -35.97 11.50 20.72
N THR A 379 -36.94 11.52 19.82
CA THR A 379 -38.35 11.68 20.14
C THR A 379 -38.94 10.36 20.63
N PRO A 380 -39.45 10.27 21.87
CA PRO A 380 -40.13 9.09 22.37
C PRO A 380 -41.31 8.69 21.49
N THR A 381 -41.59 7.40 21.44
CA THR A 381 -42.78 6.87 20.77
C THR A 381 -43.86 6.49 21.76
N SER A 382 -45.06 6.24 21.30
CA SER A 382 -46.13 5.69 22.12
C SER A 382 -45.82 4.27 22.62
N ALA A 383 -44.98 3.54 21.91
CA ALA A 383 -44.51 2.20 22.29
C ALA A 383 -43.35 2.24 23.32
N ASP A 384 -42.57 3.33 23.33
CA ASP A 384 -41.48 3.58 24.31
C ASP A 384 -41.45 5.05 24.72
N PRO A 385 -42.36 5.44 25.67
CA PRO A 385 -42.45 6.81 26.15
C PRO A 385 -41.28 7.23 27.04
N GLY A 386 -40.46 6.29 27.52
CA GLY A 386 -39.26 6.54 28.33
C GLY A 386 -37.98 6.72 27.55
N CYS A 387 -37.99 6.53 26.29
CA CYS A 387 -36.80 6.68 25.42
C CYS A 387 -36.27 8.13 25.44
N SER A 388 -34.95 8.28 25.68
CA SER A 388 -34.27 9.58 25.73
C SER A 388 -33.26 9.80 24.63
N TYR A 389 -32.77 8.72 24.01
CA TYR A 389 -31.76 8.77 22.97
C TYR A 389 -32.11 7.80 21.84
N ARG A 390 -31.91 8.24 20.60
CA ARG A 390 -31.97 7.42 19.38
C ARG A 390 -33.20 6.50 19.36
N CYS A 391 -34.37 7.14 19.52
CA CYS A 391 -35.63 6.42 19.78
C CYS A 391 -36.29 5.91 18.51
N THR A 392 -36.16 6.64 17.42
CA THR A 392 -36.80 6.32 16.13
C THR A 392 -35.83 6.52 15.00
N GLU A 393 -36.00 5.74 13.94
CA GLU A 393 -35.27 5.86 12.70
C GLU A 393 -36.25 5.93 11.53
N SER A 394 -35.88 6.69 10.51
CA SER A 394 -36.63 6.76 9.25
C SER A 394 -35.66 6.94 8.09
N PRO A 395 -35.80 6.21 6.98
CA PRO A 395 -34.96 6.38 5.82
C PRO A 395 -35.16 7.77 5.22
N THR A 396 -34.07 8.46 4.87
CA THR A 396 -34.10 9.80 4.25
C THR A 396 -33.69 9.77 2.80
N ARG A 397 -32.84 8.82 2.43
CA ARG A 397 -32.33 8.72 1.06
C ARG A 397 -31.80 7.32 0.77
N PHE A 398 -32.03 6.88 -0.45
CA PHE A 398 -31.33 5.77 -1.08
C PHE A 398 -30.45 6.30 -2.21
N SER A 399 -29.22 5.79 -2.32
CA SER A 399 -28.28 6.12 -3.39
C SER A 399 -27.77 4.83 -4.04
N HIS A 400 -27.66 4.85 -5.36
CA HIS A 400 -27.04 3.80 -6.16
C HIS A 400 -26.09 4.44 -7.16
N SER A 401 -24.80 4.18 -6.99
CA SER A 401 -23.72 4.80 -7.76
C SER A 401 -22.95 3.72 -8.53
N PRO A 402 -23.38 3.36 -9.77
CA PRO A 402 -22.56 2.57 -10.67
C PRO A 402 -21.45 3.42 -11.28
N GLU A 403 -20.32 2.80 -11.53
CA GLU A 403 -19.15 3.44 -12.10
C GLU A 403 -18.35 2.49 -13.00
N ASN A 404 -17.63 3.05 -13.96
CA ASN A 404 -16.69 2.35 -14.81
C ASN A 404 -15.40 3.14 -14.89
N GLU A 405 -14.29 2.43 -14.91
CA GLU A 405 -12.94 2.95 -15.00
C GLU A 405 -12.21 2.28 -16.15
N LEU A 406 -11.42 3.04 -16.88
CA LEU A 406 -10.45 2.54 -17.85
C LEU A 406 -9.17 3.37 -17.76
N GLY A 407 -8.03 2.70 -17.66
CA GLY A 407 -6.73 3.34 -17.58
C GLY A 407 -5.66 2.58 -18.34
N ALA A 408 -4.61 3.31 -18.66
CA ALA A 408 -3.39 2.74 -19.25
C ALA A 408 -2.17 3.49 -18.71
N VAL A 409 -1.08 2.76 -18.49
CA VAL A 409 0.22 3.31 -18.09
C VAL A 409 1.31 2.63 -18.91
N ALA A 410 2.30 3.41 -19.34
CA ALA A 410 3.52 2.90 -19.93
C ALA A 410 4.71 3.66 -19.35
N HIS A 411 5.78 2.94 -19.00
CA HIS A 411 7.02 3.56 -18.55
C HIS A 411 8.23 2.80 -19.08
N TRP A 412 9.30 3.55 -19.31
CA TRP A 412 10.60 3.05 -19.73
C TRP A 412 11.65 3.42 -18.68
N THR A 413 12.35 2.42 -18.17
CA THR A 413 13.50 2.61 -17.26
C THR A 413 14.77 2.24 -18.01
N GLN A 414 15.74 3.16 -18.12
CA GLN A 414 16.97 2.97 -18.88
C GLN A 414 18.20 3.30 -18.01
N PRO A 415 19.03 2.30 -17.67
CA PRO A 415 20.38 2.55 -17.19
C PRO A 415 21.23 3.14 -18.33
N LEU A 416 21.85 4.32 -18.09
CA LEU A 416 22.69 5.02 -19.09
C LEU A 416 24.19 4.88 -18.82
N GLY A 417 24.61 4.09 -17.80
CA GLY A 417 25.98 3.98 -17.36
C GLY A 417 26.39 5.09 -16.37
N ALA A 418 27.60 4.99 -15.82
CA ALA A 418 28.13 5.93 -14.80
C ALA A 418 27.18 6.21 -13.62
N GLY A 419 26.32 5.23 -13.29
CA GLY A 419 25.36 5.35 -12.19
C GLY A 419 24.09 6.16 -12.52
N LEU A 420 23.89 6.56 -13.79
CA LEU A 420 22.71 7.29 -14.23
C LEU A 420 21.62 6.32 -14.70
N VAL A 421 20.40 6.48 -14.18
CA VAL A 421 19.18 5.79 -14.61
C VAL A 421 18.16 6.84 -14.99
N LEU A 422 17.51 6.67 -16.13
CA LEU A 422 16.41 7.49 -16.59
C LEU A 422 15.10 6.68 -16.55
N VAL A 423 14.05 7.27 -16.02
CA VAL A 423 12.68 6.75 -16.10
C VAL A 423 11.84 7.78 -16.85
N ALA A 424 11.05 7.35 -17.83
CA ALA A 424 10.09 8.20 -18.51
C ALA A 424 8.80 7.43 -18.74
N GLY A 425 7.67 8.10 -18.65
CA GLY A 425 6.39 7.41 -18.83
C GLY A 425 5.23 8.36 -19.10
N ALA A 426 4.11 7.75 -19.43
CA ALA A 426 2.83 8.40 -19.60
C ALA A 426 1.72 7.51 -19.09
N ASP A 427 0.66 8.11 -18.60
CA ASP A 427 -0.55 7.40 -18.23
C ASP A 427 -1.82 8.19 -18.57
N THR A 428 -2.92 7.49 -18.66
CA THR A 428 -4.25 8.07 -18.79
C THR A 428 -5.25 7.25 -17.99
N HIS A 429 -6.23 7.93 -17.43
CA HIS A 429 -7.26 7.37 -16.57
C HIS A 429 -8.58 8.07 -16.83
N ASP A 430 -9.62 7.33 -17.20
CA ASP A 430 -10.96 7.83 -17.49
C ASP A 430 -11.96 7.13 -16.56
N VAL A 431 -12.73 7.91 -15.82
CA VAL A 431 -13.75 7.45 -14.89
C VAL A 431 -15.10 7.97 -15.34
N ARG A 432 -16.08 7.09 -15.41
CA ARG A 432 -17.48 7.41 -15.71
C ARG A 432 -18.33 7.01 -14.53
N VAL A 433 -19.09 7.96 -14.03
CA VAL A 433 -19.93 7.76 -12.86
C VAL A 433 -21.38 8.10 -13.14
N TRP A 434 -22.24 7.36 -12.50
CA TRP A 434 -23.66 7.67 -12.39
C TRP A 434 -24.01 7.66 -10.92
N ASP A 435 -24.95 8.49 -10.50
CA ASP A 435 -25.47 8.46 -9.14
C ASP A 435 -26.99 8.72 -9.17
N GLY A 436 -27.74 7.65 -8.98
CA GLY A 436 -29.19 7.70 -8.84
C GLY A 436 -29.56 7.85 -7.38
N GLU A 437 -30.20 8.96 -7.00
CA GLU A 437 -30.65 9.19 -5.64
C GLU A 437 -32.19 9.27 -5.58
N GLN A 438 -32.74 8.63 -4.56
CA GLN A 438 -34.15 8.78 -4.14
C GLN A 438 -34.17 9.35 -2.73
N THR A 439 -34.69 10.56 -2.57
CA THR A 439 -34.95 11.14 -1.25
C THR A 439 -36.42 10.85 -0.83
N TYR A 440 -36.62 10.81 0.48
CA TYR A 440 -37.91 10.49 1.10
C TYR A 440 -38.43 11.68 1.93
N GLY A 441 -39.69 11.65 2.33
CA GLY A 441 -40.30 12.68 3.18
C GLY A 441 -40.78 13.91 2.40
N ALA A 442 -40.77 15.07 3.03
CA ALA A 442 -41.30 16.32 2.50
C ALA A 442 -40.57 16.83 1.23
N THR A 443 -39.35 16.41 1.02
CA THR A 443 -38.51 16.75 -0.15
C THR A 443 -38.28 15.54 -1.04
N ALA A 444 -39.29 14.64 -1.14
CA ALA A 444 -39.20 13.44 -1.98
C ALA A 444 -38.87 13.81 -3.43
N ALA A 445 -37.78 13.26 -3.94
CA ALA A 445 -37.28 13.51 -5.28
C ALA A 445 -36.51 12.30 -5.81
N LEU A 446 -36.51 12.15 -7.13
CA LEU A 446 -35.62 11.23 -7.84
C LEU A 446 -34.63 12.07 -8.65
N THR A 447 -33.34 11.86 -8.44
CA THR A 447 -32.31 12.53 -9.21
C THR A 447 -31.38 11.50 -9.85
N ASN A 448 -30.80 11.86 -10.98
CA ASN A 448 -29.79 11.06 -11.65
C ASN A 448 -28.69 11.99 -12.14
N LEU A 449 -27.47 11.71 -11.67
CA LEU A 449 -26.26 12.40 -12.06
C LEU A 449 -25.44 11.49 -12.97
N HIS A 450 -24.80 12.08 -13.96
CA HIS A 450 -23.79 11.47 -14.80
C HIS A 450 -22.63 12.43 -14.95
N ASP A 451 -21.39 11.94 -14.85
CA ASP A 451 -20.17 12.75 -15.03
C ASP A 451 -19.01 11.89 -15.53
N HIS A 452 -18.10 12.52 -16.27
CA HIS A 452 -16.85 11.93 -16.72
C HIS A 452 -15.67 12.72 -16.17
N GLN A 453 -14.69 11.99 -15.63
CA GLN A 453 -13.45 12.55 -15.15
C GLN A 453 -12.27 11.88 -15.85
N ARG A 454 -11.38 12.66 -16.47
CA ARG A 454 -10.19 12.15 -17.13
C ARG A 454 -8.95 12.82 -16.61
N ASP A 455 -7.93 12.04 -16.35
CA ASP A 455 -6.56 12.50 -16.09
C ASP A 455 -5.62 11.85 -17.12
N SER A 456 -4.75 12.65 -17.73
CA SER A 456 -3.73 12.18 -18.67
C SER A 456 -2.43 12.88 -18.37
N SER A 457 -1.31 12.18 -18.46
CA SER A 457 -0.05 12.71 -17.99
C SER A 457 1.16 12.23 -18.77
N GLY A 458 2.25 12.97 -18.59
CA GLY A 458 3.61 12.55 -18.97
C GLY A 458 4.57 12.91 -17.83
N TYR A 459 5.55 12.05 -17.56
CA TYR A 459 6.53 12.24 -16.50
C TYR A 459 7.92 11.73 -16.88
N ALA A 460 8.92 12.25 -16.20
CA ALA A 460 10.29 11.77 -16.30
C ALA A 460 11.01 11.91 -14.95
N GLU A 461 11.94 10.98 -14.67
CA GLU A 461 12.87 11.02 -13.56
C GLU A 461 14.28 10.66 -14.00
N GLY A 462 15.27 11.44 -13.58
CA GLY A 462 16.68 11.11 -13.64
C GLY A 462 17.19 10.77 -12.26
N MET A 463 17.79 9.59 -12.10
CA MET A 463 18.47 9.16 -10.89
C MET A 463 19.95 8.96 -11.15
N TRP A 464 20.79 9.58 -10.33
CA TRP A 464 22.24 9.49 -10.43
C TRP A 464 22.83 8.98 -9.12
N VAL A 465 23.52 7.83 -9.20
CA VAL A 465 24.22 7.22 -8.08
C VAL A 465 25.71 7.22 -8.38
N HIS A 466 26.48 7.98 -7.63
CA HIS A 466 27.92 8.08 -7.81
C HIS A 466 28.65 8.18 -6.47
N ASN A 467 29.56 7.22 -6.22
CA ASN A 467 30.28 7.11 -4.95
C ASN A 467 29.32 7.11 -3.75
N ALA A 468 29.42 8.13 -2.90
CA ALA A 468 28.61 8.29 -1.70
C ALA A 468 27.28 9.06 -1.95
N TRP A 469 27.02 9.55 -3.16
CA TRP A 469 25.88 10.40 -3.47
C TRP A 469 24.83 9.68 -4.31
N THR A 470 23.58 9.94 -3.98
CA THR A 470 22.41 9.64 -4.83
C THR A 470 21.63 10.93 -5.01
N ALA A 471 21.37 11.31 -6.25
CA ALA A 471 20.55 12.47 -6.59
C ALA A 471 19.39 12.04 -7.49
N THR A 472 18.21 12.57 -7.25
CA THR A 472 17.02 12.35 -8.08
C THR A 472 16.42 13.70 -8.48
N LEU A 473 15.94 13.78 -9.72
CA LEU A 473 15.18 14.91 -10.25
C LEU A 473 14.06 14.35 -11.09
N SER A 474 12.82 14.68 -10.74
CA SER A 474 11.64 14.22 -11.46
C SER A 474 10.66 15.36 -11.70
N GLY A 475 9.76 15.14 -12.63
CA GLY A 475 8.67 16.04 -12.93
C GLY A 475 7.58 15.36 -13.74
N ARG A 476 6.34 15.75 -13.44
CA ARG A 476 5.13 15.25 -14.10
C ARG A 476 4.23 16.41 -14.48
N MET A 477 3.60 16.29 -15.63
CA MET A 477 2.55 17.18 -16.08
C MET A 477 1.26 16.40 -16.24
N ASP A 478 0.23 16.81 -15.53
CA ASP A 478 -1.11 16.23 -15.60
C ASP A 478 -2.08 17.19 -16.29
N TRP A 479 -2.99 16.62 -17.10
CA TRP A 479 -4.11 17.28 -17.76
C TRP A 479 -5.39 16.65 -17.22
N PHE A 480 -5.93 17.24 -16.17
CA PHE A 480 -7.14 16.79 -15.52
C PHE A 480 -8.35 17.55 -16.06
N GLN A 481 -9.46 16.85 -16.30
CA GLN A 481 -10.70 17.46 -16.78
C GLN A 481 -11.94 16.69 -16.32
N ASN A 482 -13.01 17.45 -16.02
CA ASN A 482 -14.38 16.94 -15.92
C ASN A 482 -15.16 17.37 -17.16
N TYR A 483 -15.91 16.47 -17.75
CA TYR A 483 -16.66 16.69 -18.99
C TYR A 483 -17.91 15.83 -19.06
N ASP A 484 -18.84 16.18 -19.96
CA ASP A 484 -20.13 15.48 -20.16
C ASP A 484 -20.98 15.32 -18.89
N GLY A 485 -20.82 16.24 -17.94
CA GLY A 485 -21.62 16.24 -16.71
C GLY A 485 -23.07 16.59 -16.98
N GLN A 486 -24.01 15.80 -16.44
CA GLN A 486 -25.43 16.03 -16.53
C GLN A 486 -26.11 15.67 -15.22
N SER A 487 -27.03 16.53 -14.76
CA SER A 487 -27.89 16.25 -13.62
C SER A 487 -29.36 16.37 -14.04
N LEU A 488 -30.09 15.32 -13.75
CA LEU A 488 -31.51 15.20 -14.08
C LEU A 488 -32.36 15.08 -12.81
N LEU A 489 -33.55 15.67 -12.84
CA LEU A 489 -34.57 15.56 -11.81
C LEU A 489 -35.82 14.94 -12.46
N PHE A 490 -36.44 13.97 -11.80
CA PHE A 490 -37.75 13.45 -12.22
C PHE A 490 -38.85 14.33 -11.67
N ASN A 491 -39.63 14.97 -12.56
CA ASN A 491 -40.70 15.91 -12.20
C ASN A 491 -42.06 15.25 -11.98
N GLY A 492 -42.10 13.92 -11.87
CA GLY A 492 -43.34 13.13 -11.76
C GLY A 492 -43.82 12.53 -13.09
N THR A 493 -43.35 13.03 -14.24
CA THR A 493 -43.73 12.57 -15.58
C THR A 493 -42.55 12.23 -16.45
N ALA A 494 -41.49 13.03 -16.37
CA ALA A 494 -40.28 12.87 -17.19
C ALA A 494 -39.03 13.30 -16.44
N TRP A 495 -37.86 12.84 -16.91
CA TRP A 495 -36.58 13.34 -16.49
C TRP A 495 -36.28 14.68 -17.16
N VAL A 496 -36.06 15.73 -16.38
CA VAL A 496 -35.74 17.08 -16.84
C VAL A 496 -34.38 17.52 -16.28
N PRO A 497 -33.61 18.40 -16.96
CA PRO A 497 -32.38 18.95 -16.42
C PRO A 497 -32.65 19.61 -15.06
N SER A 498 -31.80 19.30 -14.05
CA SER A 498 -31.89 19.96 -12.75
C SER A 498 -31.40 21.41 -12.86
N ALA A 499 -31.80 22.26 -11.90
CA ALA A 499 -31.38 23.66 -11.88
C ALA A 499 -29.85 23.85 -11.71
N SER A 500 -29.17 22.89 -11.10
CA SER A 500 -27.74 22.87 -10.96
C SER A 500 -27.15 21.76 -11.82
N GLN A 501 -26.36 22.13 -12.82
CA GLN A 501 -25.65 21.20 -13.69
C GLN A 501 -24.17 21.09 -13.25
N PRO A 502 -23.54 19.90 -13.39
CA PRO A 502 -22.11 19.74 -13.16
C PRO A 502 -21.30 20.70 -14.04
N PRO A 503 -20.40 21.52 -13.45
CA PRO A 503 -19.57 22.41 -14.24
C PRO A 503 -18.50 21.60 -15.00
N GLN A 504 -18.31 21.95 -16.26
CA GLN A 504 -17.17 21.44 -17.02
C GLN A 504 -15.93 22.28 -16.69
N PHE A 505 -14.84 21.64 -16.34
CA PHE A 505 -13.57 22.35 -16.11
C PHE A 505 -12.37 21.49 -16.47
N GLY A 506 -11.26 22.15 -16.79
CA GLY A 506 -9.97 21.52 -17.01
C GLY A 506 -8.87 22.21 -16.23
N GLN A 507 -7.90 21.46 -15.76
CA GLN A 507 -6.76 21.94 -15.03
C GLN A 507 -5.47 21.29 -15.53
N ARG A 508 -4.38 22.10 -15.61
CA ARG A 508 -3.02 21.61 -15.84
C ARG A 508 -2.23 21.71 -14.57
N VAL A 509 -1.50 20.65 -14.24
CA VAL A 509 -0.80 20.56 -12.96
C VAL A 509 0.63 20.10 -13.23
N PHE A 510 1.62 20.81 -12.70
CA PHE A 510 3.02 20.41 -12.76
C PHE A 510 3.56 20.11 -11.37
N ASP A 511 4.09 18.90 -11.19
CA ASP A 511 4.59 18.36 -9.92
C ASP A 511 6.06 17.93 -10.07
N PRO A 512 7.01 18.83 -9.72
CA PRO A 512 8.43 18.52 -9.68
C PRO A 512 8.82 17.92 -8.33
N ARG A 513 9.90 17.11 -8.34
CA ARG A 513 10.60 16.65 -7.15
C ARG A 513 12.11 16.71 -7.35
N ILE A 514 12.82 17.02 -6.27
CA ILE A 514 14.26 16.88 -6.16
C ILE A 514 14.59 16.11 -4.89
N GLY A 515 15.53 15.18 -4.98
CA GLY A 515 15.99 14.39 -3.85
C GLY A 515 17.51 14.26 -3.85
N LEU A 516 18.11 14.24 -2.67
CA LEU A 516 19.54 14.07 -2.48
C LEU A 516 19.77 13.17 -1.28
N SER A 517 20.62 12.15 -1.42
CA SER A 517 21.12 11.32 -0.33
C SER A 517 22.65 11.26 -0.39
N ARG A 518 23.30 11.21 0.77
CA ARG A 518 24.75 11.07 0.90
C ARG A 518 25.08 10.05 1.98
N LYS A 519 25.86 9.03 1.62
CA LYS A 519 26.53 8.16 2.60
C LYS A 519 27.62 8.97 3.30
N LEU A 520 27.47 9.18 4.62
CA LEU A 520 28.41 9.98 5.43
C LEU A 520 29.58 9.12 5.92
N PHE A 521 29.26 7.90 6.37
CA PHE A 521 30.17 6.86 6.85
C PHE A 521 29.65 5.51 6.38
N ASP A 522 30.36 4.42 6.64
CA ASP A 522 30.00 3.07 6.16
C ASP A 522 28.55 2.66 6.41
N HIS A 523 27.91 3.19 7.46
CA HIS A 523 26.59 2.77 7.92
C HIS A 523 25.61 3.93 8.12
N TRP A 524 25.96 5.16 7.76
CA TRP A 524 25.14 6.33 7.95
C TRP A 524 24.90 7.05 6.62
N ALA A 525 23.68 7.53 6.44
CA ALA A 525 23.33 8.41 5.33
C ALA A 525 22.49 9.57 5.82
N ALA A 526 22.70 10.74 5.22
CA ALA A 526 21.82 11.89 5.32
C ALA A 526 21.05 12.03 4.01
N SER A 527 19.77 12.40 4.10
CA SER A 527 18.91 12.61 2.93
C SER A 527 18.08 13.87 3.06
N ALA A 528 17.75 14.47 1.93
CA ALA A 528 16.80 15.57 1.84
C ALA A 528 16.02 15.47 0.53
N SER A 529 14.74 15.84 0.55
CA SER A 529 13.91 15.95 -0.65
C SER A 529 12.93 17.10 -0.55
N ALA A 530 12.54 17.68 -1.70
CA ALA A 530 11.49 18.65 -1.81
C ALA A 530 10.59 18.30 -2.99
N PHE A 531 9.28 18.55 -2.87
CA PHE A 531 8.30 18.11 -3.83
C PHE A 531 7.10 19.04 -3.94
N ARG A 532 6.40 18.95 -5.06
CA ARG A 532 5.00 19.31 -5.20
C ARG A 532 4.17 18.09 -5.48
N ALA A 533 2.90 18.14 -5.08
CA ALA A 533 1.94 17.07 -5.31
C ALA A 533 0.52 17.65 -5.40
N PHE A 534 -0.41 16.88 -5.98
CA PHE A 534 -1.79 17.29 -6.08
C PHE A 534 -2.78 16.16 -5.82
N ARG A 535 -4.03 16.56 -5.55
CA ARG A 535 -5.18 15.67 -5.57
C ARG A 535 -6.35 16.36 -6.27
N ALA A 536 -6.85 15.74 -7.30
CA ALA A 536 -8.09 16.17 -7.93
C ALA A 536 -9.29 15.91 -7.00
N PRO A 537 -10.34 16.75 -7.00
CA PRO A 537 -11.56 16.43 -6.31
C PRO A 537 -12.22 15.20 -6.93
N SER A 538 -12.71 14.28 -6.09
CA SER A 538 -13.40 13.09 -6.57
C SER A 538 -14.83 13.43 -7.05
N PRO A 539 -15.44 12.65 -7.95
CA PRO A 539 -16.83 12.84 -8.34
C PRO A 539 -17.80 12.86 -7.15
N ASN A 540 -17.55 12.03 -6.14
CA ASN A 540 -18.31 12.04 -4.89
C ASN A 540 -18.23 13.38 -4.13
N GLU A 541 -17.05 14.04 -4.12
CA GLU A 541 -16.89 15.34 -3.47
C GLU A 541 -17.57 16.47 -4.26
N LEU A 542 -17.57 16.36 -5.57
CA LEU A 542 -18.15 17.37 -6.46
C LEU A 542 -19.68 17.32 -6.49
N TYR A 543 -20.27 16.12 -6.44
CA TYR A 543 -21.67 15.99 -6.88
C TYR A 543 -22.58 15.22 -5.93
N ARG A 544 -22.05 14.41 -5.00
CA ARG A 544 -22.87 13.57 -4.13
C ARG A 544 -22.94 14.11 -2.71
N SER A 545 -24.15 14.22 -2.18
CA SER A 545 -24.34 14.45 -0.74
C SER A 545 -24.05 13.17 0.04
N THR A 546 -23.43 13.30 1.20
CA THR A 546 -23.20 12.18 2.11
C THR A 546 -23.79 12.48 3.47
N GLN A 547 -24.33 11.46 4.13
CA GLN A 547 -24.84 11.59 5.48
C GLN A 547 -24.21 10.52 6.36
N VAL A 548 -23.70 10.94 7.51
CA VAL A 548 -23.17 10.04 8.55
C VAL A 548 -23.87 10.41 9.85
N GLY A 549 -24.70 9.50 10.36
CA GLY A 549 -25.56 9.80 11.49
C GLY A 549 -26.43 11.04 11.23
N ASN A 550 -26.38 12.03 12.11
CA ASN A 550 -27.12 13.29 11.97
C ASN A 550 -26.31 14.42 11.31
N GLN A 551 -25.30 14.09 10.51
CA GLN A 551 -24.51 15.06 9.74
C GLN A 551 -24.75 14.87 8.24
N LEU A 552 -25.25 15.89 7.56
CA LEU A 552 -25.42 15.94 6.11
C LEU A 552 -24.36 16.83 5.47
N THR A 553 -23.44 16.25 4.72
CA THR A 553 -22.44 16.98 3.94
C THR A 553 -22.93 17.16 2.52
N THR A 554 -23.11 18.40 2.09
CA THR A 554 -23.50 18.73 0.72
C THR A 554 -22.28 18.83 -0.19
N PRO A 555 -22.41 18.45 -1.49
CA PRO A 555 -21.34 18.53 -2.46
C PRO A 555 -21.06 19.98 -2.88
N ASN A 556 -19.95 20.16 -3.64
CA ASN A 556 -19.64 21.42 -4.25
C ASN A 556 -18.93 21.21 -5.59
N GLY A 557 -19.66 21.44 -6.70
CA GLY A 557 -19.16 21.30 -8.06
C GLY A 557 -18.03 22.27 -8.45
N ASN A 558 -17.74 23.29 -7.64
CA ASN A 558 -16.70 24.30 -7.89
C ASN A 558 -15.39 24.02 -7.14
N LEU A 559 -15.21 22.81 -6.59
CA LEU A 559 -13.96 22.45 -5.92
C LEU A 559 -12.79 22.46 -6.89
N LEU A 560 -11.68 23.03 -6.42
CA LEU A 560 -10.38 23.02 -7.10
C LEU A 560 -9.49 21.95 -6.51
N SER A 561 -8.52 21.48 -7.30
CA SER A 561 -7.55 20.48 -6.84
C SER A 561 -6.74 20.99 -5.64
N GLU A 562 -6.51 20.11 -4.67
CA GLU A 562 -5.56 20.33 -3.59
C GLU A 562 -4.14 20.39 -4.14
N ARG A 563 -3.30 21.31 -3.61
CA ARG A 563 -1.92 21.51 -4.04
C ARG A 563 -1.00 21.45 -2.84
N ALA A 564 -0.20 20.39 -2.75
CA ALA A 564 0.80 20.27 -1.70
C ALA A 564 2.17 20.77 -2.16
N THR A 565 2.91 21.36 -1.21
CA THR A 565 4.34 21.65 -1.33
C THR A 565 4.99 21.22 -0.03
N GLY A 566 6.03 20.41 -0.12
CA GLY A 566 6.67 19.87 1.06
C GLY A 566 8.16 19.64 0.86
N TRP A 567 8.84 19.44 2.00
CA TRP A 567 10.21 18.96 2.04
C TRP A 567 10.43 18.10 3.26
N GLU A 568 11.40 17.22 3.18
CA GLU A 568 11.86 16.42 4.31
C GLU A 568 13.39 16.31 4.32
N ALA A 569 13.96 16.16 5.52
CA ALA A 569 15.37 15.88 5.71
C ALA A 569 15.52 14.80 6.78
N GLY A 570 16.44 13.86 6.58
CA GLY A 570 16.55 12.71 7.45
C GLY A 570 17.96 12.18 7.59
N LEU A 571 18.13 11.35 8.62
CA LEU A 571 19.31 10.54 8.88
C LEU A 571 18.89 9.08 8.98
N ALA A 572 19.65 8.20 8.34
CA ALA A 572 19.45 6.76 8.42
C ALA A 572 20.74 6.05 8.80
N THR A 573 20.63 4.97 9.55
CA THR A 573 21.75 4.06 9.82
C THR A 573 21.32 2.63 9.57
N GLU A 574 22.20 1.85 8.98
CA GLU A 574 22.02 0.43 8.73
C GLU A 574 23.19 -0.33 9.35
N ARG A 575 22.88 -1.28 10.22
CA ARG A 575 23.82 -2.12 10.94
C ARG A 575 23.38 -3.58 10.84
N ARG A 576 24.28 -4.52 11.11
CA ARG A 576 23.98 -5.97 11.14
C ARG A 576 22.81 -6.35 12.07
N TRP A 577 22.49 -5.52 13.05
CA TRP A 577 21.40 -5.74 13.99
C TRP A 577 20.13 -4.95 13.66
N GLY A 578 20.13 -4.20 12.56
CA GLY A 578 18.93 -3.51 12.09
C GLY A 578 19.16 -2.13 11.51
N THR A 579 18.06 -1.46 11.23
CA THR A 579 17.98 -0.14 10.61
C THR A 579 17.26 0.83 11.52
N VAL A 580 17.71 2.09 11.51
CA VAL A 580 17.03 3.21 12.19
C VAL A 580 17.03 4.40 11.24
N ARG A 581 15.87 5.03 11.08
CA ARG A 581 15.71 6.25 10.31
C ARG A 581 14.96 7.29 11.12
N THR A 582 15.44 8.52 11.09
CA THR A 582 14.71 9.68 11.61
C THR A 582 14.59 10.73 10.51
N SER A 583 13.47 11.43 10.45
CA SER A 583 13.27 12.53 9.51
C SER A 583 12.45 13.64 10.12
N TYR A 584 12.78 14.88 9.76
CA TYR A 584 11.92 16.04 9.91
C TYR A 584 11.19 16.27 8.60
N PHE A 585 9.91 16.62 8.67
CA PHE A 585 9.09 16.90 7.50
C PHE A 585 8.27 18.17 7.70
N LEU A 586 7.98 18.85 6.58
CA LEU A 586 7.03 19.95 6.48
C LEU A 586 6.26 19.78 5.17
N THR A 587 4.93 19.83 5.26
CA THR A 587 4.03 19.80 4.09
C THR A 587 2.93 20.84 4.28
N GLN A 588 2.74 21.70 3.29
CA GLN A 588 1.66 22.67 3.21
C GLN A 588 0.72 22.25 2.09
N VAL A 589 -0.58 22.13 2.38
CA VAL A 589 -1.61 21.85 1.37
C VAL A 589 -2.45 23.11 1.20
N ASN A 590 -2.39 23.69 0.02
CA ASN A 590 -3.23 24.82 -0.38
C ASN A 590 -4.55 24.28 -0.93
N ARG A 591 -5.63 24.95 -0.61
CA ARG A 591 -7.00 24.58 -1.02
C ARG A 591 -7.38 23.15 -0.60
N PRO A 592 -7.09 22.70 0.65
CA PRO A 592 -7.52 21.40 1.10
C PRO A 592 -9.04 21.32 1.00
N ILE A 593 -9.54 20.17 0.49
CA ILE A 593 -10.98 19.90 0.44
C ILE A 593 -11.39 19.32 1.79
N VAL A 594 -12.32 19.97 2.46
CA VAL A 594 -12.83 19.58 3.78
C VAL A 594 -14.34 19.75 3.83
N ALA A 595 -15.01 19.08 4.79
CA ALA A 595 -16.38 19.35 5.13
C ALA A 595 -16.40 20.46 6.22
N VAL A 596 -16.96 21.60 5.87
CA VAL A 596 -17.09 22.76 6.76
C VAL A 596 -18.49 22.82 7.33
N THR A 597 -18.63 22.97 8.64
CA THR A 597 -19.91 23.09 9.32
C THR A 597 -20.56 24.43 8.99
N ILE A 598 -21.73 24.38 8.31
CA ILE A 598 -22.50 25.59 7.94
C ILE A 598 -23.53 25.90 9.02
N ASN A 599 -24.23 24.89 9.53
CA ASN A 599 -25.25 25.06 10.55
C ASN A 599 -25.17 23.92 11.59
N PRO A 600 -24.51 24.17 12.74
CA PRO A 600 -24.38 23.16 13.80
C PRO A 600 -25.69 22.89 14.55
N ASN A 601 -26.70 23.78 14.42
CA ASN A 601 -27.95 23.70 15.16
C ASN A 601 -29.10 23.09 14.31
N SER A 602 -28.83 22.73 13.05
CA SER A 602 -29.84 22.05 12.22
C SER A 602 -29.87 20.55 12.52
N SER A 603 -30.99 19.92 12.20
CA SER A 603 -31.13 18.45 12.24
C SER A 603 -31.60 17.95 10.86
N PRO A 604 -30.71 17.29 10.10
CA PRO A 604 -29.31 16.99 10.38
C PRO A 604 -28.41 18.26 10.45
N ILE A 605 -27.28 18.14 11.14
CA ILE A 605 -26.21 19.16 11.12
C ILE A 605 -25.74 19.31 9.68
N LEU A 606 -25.74 20.54 9.17
CA LEU A 606 -25.42 20.80 7.77
C LEU A 606 -23.94 21.18 7.59
N LEU A 607 -23.27 20.41 6.79
CA LEU A 607 -21.90 20.68 6.33
C LEU A 607 -21.89 20.87 4.80
N LYS A 608 -20.85 21.52 4.30
CA LYS A 608 -20.60 21.66 2.86
C LYS A 608 -19.12 21.41 2.58
N ARG A 609 -18.83 20.78 1.45
CA ARG A 609 -17.45 20.62 0.98
C ARG A 609 -16.93 21.93 0.42
N GLU A 610 -15.78 22.36 0.94
CA GLU A 610 -15.15 23.61 0.52
C GLU A 610 -13.63 23.46 0.45
N ASN A 611 -12.99 24.27 -0.40
CA ASN A 611 -11.55 24.46 -0.36
C ASN A 611 -11.21 25.45 0.74
N LEU A 612 -10.63 25.02 1.85
CA LEU A 612 -10.05 25.91 2.84
C LEU A 612 -8.81 26.62 2.27
N GLY A 613 -8.30 27.64 2.98
CA GLY A 613 -7.12 28.39 2.57
C GLY A 613 -5.85 27.52 2.47
N GLN A 614 -5.31 27.09 3.62
CA GLN A 614 -4.12 26.25 3.69
C GLN A 614 -4.10 25.47 5.01
N ILE A 615 -3.67 24.24 4.94
CA ILE A 615 -3.25 23.44 6.11
C ILE A 615 -1.74 23.24 6.07
N GLU A 616 -1.11 23.18 7.24
CA GLU A 616 0.31 22.90 7.41
C GLU A 616 0.49 21.75 8.38
N SER A 617 1.27 20.74 7.98
CA SER A 617 1.74 19.66 8.83
C SER A 617 3.26 19.68 8.87
N ARG A 618 3.84 19.69 10.09
CA ARG A 618 5.28 19.61 10.32
C ARG A 618 5.57 18.72 11.51
N GLY A 619 6.67 18.01 11.46
CA GLY A 619 6.97 17.09 12.55
C GLY A 619 8.25 16.31 12.38
N VAL A 620 8.42 15.36 13.31
CA VAL A 620 9.55 14.44 13.32
C VAL A 620 9.01 13.02 13.29
N SER A 621 9.64 12.14 12.52
CA SER A 621 9.39 10.71 12.56
C SER A 621 10.66 9.93 12.87
N LEU A 622 10.49 8.84 13.61
CA LEU A 622 11.49 7.83 13.89
C LEU A 622 10.94 6.48 13.47
N ASP A 623 11.66 5.74 12.66
CA ASP A 623 11.37 4.35 12.28
C ASP A 623 12.56 3.48 12.66
N TYR A 624 12.30 2.29 13.20
CA TYR A 624 13.35 1.32 13.51
C TYR A 624 12.89 -0.10 13.18
N GLU A 625 13.83 -0.91 12.72
CA GLU A 625 13.73 -2.37 12.51
C GLU A 625 15.00 -3.00 13.08
N LEU A 626 14.86 -3.72 14.16
CA LEU A 626 15.99 -4.25 14.91
C LEU A 626 15.86 -5.78 15.02
N ALA A 627 16.96 -6.48 14.82
CA ALA A 627 17.08 -7.90 15.14
C ALA A 627 18.30 -8.12 16.05
N PRO A 628 18.18 -7.74 17.33
CA PRO A 628 19.28 -7.83 18.28
C PRO A 628 19.74 -9.27 18.50
N LEU A 629 18.84 -10.22 18.31
CA LEU A 629 19.09 -11.67 18.44
C LEU A 629 18.40 -12.39 17.27
N ARG A 630 18.93 -13.54 16.86
CA ARG A 630 18.36 -14.36 15.77
C ARG A 630 16.91 -14.80 15.96
N TRP A 631 16.44 -14.80 17.20
CA TRP A 631 15.09 -15.20 17.58
C TRP A 631 14.19 -14.02 18.01
N LEU A 632 14.70 -12.78 17.97
CA LEU A 632 14.00 -11.59 18.42
C LEU A 632 14.12 -10.48 17.39
N ALA A 633 12.98 -10.04 16.88
CA ALA A 633 12.84 -8.84 16.07
C ALA A 633 12.00 -7.80 16.80
N VAL A 634 12.40 -6.54 16.72
CA VAL A 634 11.69 -5.41 17.31
C VAL A 634 11.59 -4.33 16.25
N ASP A 635 10.37 -3.99 15.85
CA ASP A 635 10.14 -2.94 14.87
C ASP A 635 9.06 -1.98 15.32
N GLY A 636 9.06 -0.80 14.75
CA GLY A 636 8.09 0.24 15.08
C GLY A 636 8.62 1.63 14.82
N GLY A 637 8.09 2.59 15.57
CA GLY A 637 8.55 3.97 15.50
C GLY A 637 7.64 4.95 16.21
N TYR A 638 7.96 6.22 16.01
CA TYR A 638 7.26 7.35 16.63
C TYR A 638 7.09 8.48 15.61
N GLN A 639 5.95 9.15 15.64
CA GLN A 639 5.72 10.38 14.91
C GLN A 639 5.16 11.44 15.86
N TYR A 640 5.82 12.59 15.89
CA TYR A 640 5.25 13.85 16.38
C TYR A 640 4.85 14.70 15.17
N ALA A 641 3.62 15.21 15.16
CA ALA A 641 3.14 16.09 14.11
C ALA A 641 2.35 17.27 14.68
N HIS A 642 2.63 18.46 14.20
CA HIS A 642 1.86 19.68 14.42
C HIS A 642 1.14 20.01 13.13
N ALA A 643 -0.17 19.69 13.07
CA ALA A 643 -1.00 19.83 11.89
C ALA A 643 -2.17 20.77 12.17
N THR A 644 -2.19 21.94 11.50
CA THR A 644 -3.16 23.01 11.76
C THR A 644 -3.59 23.70 10.47
N VAL A 645 -4.73 24.40 10.54
CA VAL A 645 -5.14 25.38 9.51
C VAL A 645 -4.23 26.59 9.63
N SER A 646 -3.35 26.80 8.64
CA SER A 646 -2.31 27.83 8.67
C SER A 646 -2.72 29.12 7.94
N ARG A 647 -3.71 29.06 7.04
CA ARG A 647 -4.31 30.22 6.35
C ARG A 647 -5.79 29.94 6.07
N GLY A 648 -6.62 30.96 6.19
CA GLY A 648 -8.06 30.86 5.94
C GLY A 648 -8.83 31.94 6.70
N THR A 649 -10.11 32.05 6.42
CA THR A 649 -11.05 32.92 7.11
C THR A 649 -11.76 32.23 8.25
N GLN A 650 -11.76 30.91 8.25
CA GLN A 650 -12.39 30.05 9.27
C GLN A 650 -11.34 29.10 9.83
N ASP A 651 -11.51 28.68 11.08
CA ASP A 651 -10.75 27.64 11.78
C ASP A 651 -9.23 27.88 11.85
N LEU A 652 -8.79 29.15 11.68
CA LEU A 652 -7.38 29.50 11.69
C LEU A 652 -6.71 29.12 13.03
N GLY A 653 -5.65 28.33 12.96
CA GLY A 653 -4.94 27.79 14.12
C GLY A 653 -5.56 26.52 14.69
N ASN A 654 -6.76 26.11 14.25
CA ASN A 654 -7.36 24.86 14.66
C ASN A 654 -6.56 23.67 14.14
N TRP A 655 -6.61 22.61 14.90
CA TRP A 655 -6.02 21.33 14.54
C TRP A 655 -6.84 20.66 13.46
N ILE A 656 -6.14 19.97 12.58
CA ILE A 656 -6.79 19.13 11.57
C ILE A 656 -7.53 18.00 12.32
N PRO A 657 -8.83 17.82 12.06
CA PRO A 657 -9.61 16.73 12.64
C PRO A 657 -9.02 15.35 12.34
N GLU A 658 -9.22 14.42 13.24
CA GLU A 658 -8.78 13.02 13.14
C GLU A 658 -7.26 12.82 13.02
N VAL A 659 -6.45 13.81 13.39
CA VAL A 659 -4.99 13.77 13.37
C VAL A 659 -4.44 13.81 14.79
N ALA A 660 -3.74 12.74 15.18
CA ALA A 660 -3.08 12.68 16.48
C ALA A 660 -1.71 13.35 16.46
N ARG A 661 -1.39 14.17 17.50
CA ARG A 661 -0.06 14.79 17.66
C ARG A 661 1.06 13.78 17.78
N ASN A 662 0.80 12.73 18.54
CA ASN A 662 1.79 11.73 18.92
C ASN A 662 1.25 10.37 18.52
N LEU A 663 1.99 9.67 17.70
CA LEU A 663 1.74 8.28 17.35
C LEU A 663 3.00 7.47 17.64
N ALA A 664 2.85 6.37 18.37
CA ALA A 664 3.93 5.42 18.56
C ALA A 664 3.43 4.00 18.30
N THR A 665 4.26 3.20 17.69
CA THR A 665 4.02 1.77 17.49
C THR A 665 5.26 0.99 17.87
N MET A 666 5.08 -0.20 18.43
CA MET A 666 6.16 -1.12 18.74
C MET A 666 5.65 -2.55 18.58
N ASN A 667 6.33 -3.33 17.77
CA ASN A 667 6.10 -4.75 17.58
C ASN A 667 7.32 -5.50 18.14
N VAL A 668 7.09 -6.49 18.98
CA VAL A 668 8.12 -7.35 19.55
C VAL A 668 7.80 -8.78 19.16
N ARG A 669 8.54 -9.32 18.21
CA ARG A 669 8.36 -10.67 17.67
C ARG A 669 9.48 -11.59 18.12
N ALA A 670 9.11 -12.61 18.87
CA ALA A 670 10.00 -13.69 19.27
C ALA A 670 9.64 -14.94 18.45
N PHE A 671 10.65 -15.57 17.87
CA PHE A 671 10.50 -16.76 17.03
C PHE A 671 11.49 -17.85 17.45
N ARG A 672 10.98 -19.07 17.63
CA ARG A 672 11.79 -20.28 17.77
C ARG A 672 11.19 -21.43 16.98
N PRO A 673 11.96 -22.12 16.10
CA PRO A 673 11.44 -23.19 15.23
C PRO A 673 10.69 -24.31 15.94
N THR A 674 11.02 -24.57 17.22
CA THR A 674 10.41 -25.63 18.04
C THR A 674 9.23 -25.15 18.91
N LEU A 675 9.06 -23.84 19.09
CA LEU A 675 8.03 -23.28 19.96
C LEU A 675 7.00 -22.44 19.20
N GLY A 676 7.35 -21.94 17.99
CA GLY A 676 6.50 -21.07 17.20
C GLY A 676 6.86 -19.60 17.33
N THR A 677 5.90 -18.73 17.01
CA THR A 677 6.03 -17.28 16.99
C THR A 677 5.15 -16.64 18.07
N LEU A 678 5.68 -15.65 18.78
CA LEU A 678 4.92 -14.72 19.62
C LEU A 678 5.20 -13.30 19.14
N ASN A 679 4.16 -12.54 18.82
CA ASN A 679 4.26 -11.14 18.46
C ASN A 679 3.38 -10.29 19.39
N LEU A 680 3.97 -9.34 20.09
CA LEU A 680 3.29 -8.36 20.91
C LEU A 680 3.32 -7.01 20.19
N GLN A 681 2.17 -6.36 20.06
CA GLN A 681 2.00 -5.15 19.29
C GLN A 681 1.39 -4.04 20.17
N GLY A 682 2.18 -3.01 20.44
CA GLY A 682 1.77 -1.83 21.18
C GLY A 682 1.52 -0.64 20.26
N ARG A 683 0.41 0.07 20.46
CA ARG A 683 0.10 1.32 19.78
C ARG A 683 -0.35 2.40 20.77
N ILE A 684 0.28 3.56 20.67
CA ILE A 684 -0.13 4.78 21.36
C ILE A 684 -0.65 5.76 20.32
N SER A 685 -1.87 6.28 20.52
CA SER A 685 -2.40 7.43 19.79
C SER A 685 -2.66 8.55 20.76
N GLY A 686 -2.10 9.74 20.49
CA GLY A 686 -2.36 10.95 21.24
C GLY A 686 -3.80 11.42 21.12
N HIS A 687 -4.15 12.47 21.83
CA HIS A 687 -5.43 13.13 21.64
C HIS A 687 -5.53 13.77 20.23
N GLN A 688 -6.75 13.86 19.74
CA GLN A 688 -7.13 14.50 18.48
C GLN A 688 -8.51 15.12 18.61
N TYR A 689 -8.95 15.88 17.64
CA TYR A 689 -10.31 16.41 17.60
C TYR A 689 -11.13 15.69 16.52
N ASP A 690 -12.43 15.55 16.77
CA ASP A 690 -13.39 14.91 15.87
C ASP A 690 -13.98 15.92 14.86
N ASP A 691 -13.93 17.20 15.17
CA ASP A 691 -14.56 18.29 14.44
C ASP A 691 -13.60 19.41 14.07
N ASP A 692 -13.97 20.20 13.06
CA ASP A 692 -13.24 21.37 12.54
C ASP A 692 -13.12 22.51 13.56
N ALA A 693 -14.15 22.70 14.39
CA ALA A 693 -14.15 23.70 15.46
C ALA A 693 -13.25 23.36 16.66
N ASN A 694 -12.69 22.15 16.72
CA ASN A 694 -11.92 21.60 17.85
C ASN A 694 -12.69 21.59 19.17
N ALA A 695 -14.00 21.40 19.12
CA ALA A 695 -14.87 21.32 20.30
C ALA A 695 -14.89 19.90 20.89
N ASN A 696 -14.78 18.87 20.07
CA ASN A 696 -14.95 17.48 20.43
C ASN A 696 -13.60 16.76 20.53
N LEU A 697 -13.00 16.81 21.75
CA LEU A 697 -11.72 16.14 22.01
C LEU A 697 -11.89 14.62 22.12
N LEU A 698 -11.17 13.86 21.33
CA LEU A 698 -10.97 12.42 21.44
C LEU A 698 -9.71 12.13 22.27
N HIS A 699 -9.86 11.41 23.37
CA HIS A 699 -8.78 11.16 24.32
C HIS A 699 -7.71 10.23 23.76
N SER A 700 -6.49 10.35 24.28
CA SER A 700 -5.37 9.46 23.98
C SER A 700 -5.62 8.05 24.51
N PHE A 701 -5.03 7.05 23.85
CA PHE A 701 -5.12 5.67 24.30
C PHE A 701 -3.81 4.90 24.03
N PHE A 702 -3.64 3.84 24.79
CA PHE A 702 -2.70 2.76 24.54
C PHE A 702 -3.48 1.49 24.24
N ARG A 703 -3.17 0.82 23.15
CA ARG A 703 -3.73 -0.48 22.77
C ARG A 703 -2.62 -1.50 22.71
N LEU A 704 -2.88 -2.68 23.24
CA LEU A 704 -2.00 -3.85 23.19
C LEU A 704 -2.73 -4.98 22.47
N ASP A 705 -2.08 -5.51 21.44
CA ASP A 705 -2.53 -6.67 20.67
C ASP A 705 -1.46 -7.76 20.75
N ALA A 706 -1.84 -9.03 20.55
CA ALA A 706 -0.92 -10.14 20.52
C ALA A 706 -1.32 -11.20 19.48
N TYR A 707 -0.31 -11.81 18.90
CA TYR A 707 -0.42 -12.98 18.04
C TYR A 707 0.54 -14.06 18.53
N GLY A 708 0.05 -15.29 18.60
CA GLY A 708 0.88 -16.45 18.95
C GLY A 708 0.58 -17.60 18.03
N SER A 709 1.63 -18.26 17.50
CA SER A 709 1.45 -19.45 16.66
C SER A 709 2.43 -20.56 17.01
N HIS A 710 2.05 -21.78 16.67
CA HIS A 710 2.88 -22.98 16.79
C HIS A 710 2.82 -23.79 15.50
N ASP A 711 4.00 -24.16 14.96
CA ASP A 711 4.14 -24.94 13.76
C ASP A 711 4.20 -26.45 14.07
N PHE A 712 3.26 -27.22 13.54
CA PHE A 712 3.29 -28.68 13.54
C PHE A 712 3.94 -29.20 12.26
N GLY A 713 5.25 -29.24 12.26
CA GLY A 713 6.07 -29.50 11.08
C GLY A 713 6.07 -28.31 10.11
N LYS A 714 6.17 -28.58 8.79
CA LYS A 714 6.29 -27.55 7.77
C LYS A 714 4.97 -27.16 7.11
N ARG A 715 3.91 -27.89 7.38
CA ARG A 715 2.65 -27.81 6.63
C ARG A 715 1.47 -27.30 7.42
N PHE A 716 1.53 -27.34 8.72
CA PHE A 716 0.39 -27.01 9.56
C PHE A 716 0.81 -26.10 10.70
N GLU A 717 0.17 -24.95 10.79
CA GLU A 717 0.35 -23.96 11.84
C GLU A 717 -1.00 -23.74 12.53
N VAL A 718 -0.99 -23.63 13.84
CA VAL A 718 -2.13 -23.20 14.66
C VAL A 718 -1.78 -21.86 15.27
N PHE A 719 -2.72 -20.92 15.30
CA PHE A 719 -2.50 -19.61 15.90
C PHE A 719 -3.68 -19.14 16.76
N VAL A 720 -3.35 -18.24 17.66
CA VAL A 720 -4.29 -17.44 18.44
C VAL A 720 -3.93 -15.97 18.30
N ALA A 721 -4.91 -15.11 18.22
CA ALA A 721 -4.72 -13.66 18.12
C ALA A 721 -5.72 -12.94 19.03
N GLY A 722 -5.29 -11.83 19.60
CA GLY A 722 -6.15 -10.99 20.44
C GLY A 722 -5.86 -9.52 20.18
N GLU A 723 -6.91 -8.75 20.03
CA GLU A 723 -6.85 -7.30 19.83
C GLU A 723 -7.41 -6.60 21.06
N ASN A 724 -6.85 -5.43 21.37
CA ASN A 724 -7.24 -4.61 22.54
C ASN A 724 -7.26 -5.43 23.86
N LEU A 725 -6.19 -6.18 24.13
CA LEU A 725 -6.12 -7.11 25.27
C LEU A 725 -6.39 -6.47 26.63
N LEU A 726 -6.11 -5.16 26.74
CA LEU A 726 -6.34 -4.38 27.97
C LEU A 726 -7.79 -3.88 28.09
N ASP A 727 -8.65 -4.21 27.14
CA ASP A 727 -10.06 -3.79 27.06
C ASP A 727 -10.23 -2.26 27.20
N ARG A 728 -9.32 -1.51 26.56
CA ARG A 728 -9.35 -0.06 26.64
C ARG A 728 -10.54 0.48 25.86
N GLN A 729 -11.38 1.28 26.50
CA GLN A 729 -12.40 2.06 25.78
C GLN A 729 -11.71 3.13 24.95
N ILE A 730 -11.87 3.05 23.63
CA ILE A 730 -11.27 3.95 22.66
C ILE A 730 -12.39 4.78 22.05
N GLU A 731 -12.38 6.08 22.30
CA GLU A 731 -13.31 6.99 21.62
C GLU A 731 -12.97 7.02 20.14
N ALA A 732 -13.91 6.60 19.28
CA ALA A 732 -13.74 6.55 17.84
C ALA A 732 -14.31 7.79 17.14
N GLY A 733 -15.32 8.44 17.73
CA GLY A 733 -15.91 9.69 17.29
C GLY A 733 -16.77 10.29 18.40
N LYS A 734 -17.15 11.56 18.28
CA LYS A 734 -18.04 12.29 19.21
C LYS A 734 -19.14 13.08 18.50
N THR A 735 -19.18 13.02 17.21
CA THR A 735 -20.11 13.82 16.42
C THR A 735 -20.96 12.91 15.52
N PRO A 736 -22.29 12.91 15.62
CA PRO A 736 -23.13 13.64 16.60
C PRO A 736 -23.23 12.96 17.97
N THR A 737 -22.80 11.70 18.08
CA THR A 737 -22.82 10.89 19.31
C THR A 737 -21.45 10.32 19.56
N THR A 738 -21.16 9.96 20.82
CA THR A 738 -19.92 9.28 21.15
C THR A 738 -19.97 7.86 20.62
N THR A 739 -19.02 7.53 19.76
CA THR A 739 -18.80 6.16 19.27
C THR A 739 -17.51 5.58 19.83
N LEU A 740 -17.51 4.28 20.08
CA LEU A 740 -16.39 3.53 20.64
C LEU A 740 -15.75 2.63 19.60
N GLY A 741 -14.45 2.46 19.68
CA GLY A 741 -13.69 1.49 18.90
C GLY A 741 -13.90 0.06 19.35
N SER A 742 -13.24 -0.88 18.70
CA SER A 742 -13.35 -2.32 18.98
C SER A 742 -13.09 -2.64 20.45
N PRO A 743 -13.97 -3.41 21.12
CA PRO A 743 -13.70 -3.98 22.43
C PRO A 743 -12.54 -4.97 22.36
N ARG A 744 -12.22 -5.63 23.48
CA ARG A 744 -11.29 -6.77 23.47
C ARG A 744 -11.92 -7.93 22.70
N VAL A 745 -11.22 -8.38 21.64
CA VAL A 745 -11.63 -9.51 20.83
C VAL A 745 -10.50 -10.52 20.71
N GLY A 746 -10.86 -11.80 20.63
CA GLY A 746 -9.91 -12.88 20.44
C GLY A 746 -10.38 -13.84 19.37
N ARG A 747 -9.44 -14.46 18.67
CA ARG A 747 -9.69 -15.48 17.66
C ARG A 747 -8.64 -16.56 17.67
N ALA A 748 -8.99 -17.74 17.18
CA ALA A 748 -8.07 -18.84 16.94
C ALA A 748 -8.23 -19.34 15.51
N GLY A 749 -7.18 -19.92 14.96
CA GLY A 749 -7.20 -20.40 13.60
C GLY A 749 -6.04 -21.31 13.27
N PHE A 750 -5.98 -21.68 12.01
CA PHE A 750 -4.91 -22.52 11.47
C PHE A 750 -4.51 -22.07 10.06
N LEU A 751 -3.31 -22.46 9.66
CA LEU A 751 -2.78 -22.30 8.31
C LEU A 751 -2.23 -23.62 7.82
N ILE A 752 -2.73 -24.09 6.66
CA ILE A 752 -2.23 -25.27 5.96
C ILE A 752 -1.42 -24.81 4.75
N LYS A 753 -0.22 -25.36 4.58
CA LYS A 753 0.70 -25.07 3.47
C LYS A 753 1.02 -26.37 2.73
N LEU A 754 0.70 -26.44 1.43
CA LEU A 754 0.96 -27.58 0.56
C LEU A 754 1.81 -27.13 -0.63
N GLY A 755 2.85 -27.88 -0.99
CA GLY A 755 3.77 -27.49 -2.07
C GLY A 755 4.67 -26.30 -1.71
N GLY A 756 5.33 -25.71 -2.71
CA GLY A 756 6.16 -24.51 -2.53
C GLY A 756 7.44 -24.67 -1.72
N MET A 757 7.74 -25.86 -1.27
CA MET A 757 8.95 -26.16 -0.48
C MET A 757 10.07 -26.66 -1.39
N THR A 758 10.62 -25.82 -2.22
CA THR A 758 12.02 -25.99 -2.65
C THR A 758 12.87 -25.48 -1.49
N ARG A 759 13.57 -26.42 -0.88
CA ARG A 759 14.53 -26.14 0.18
C ARG A 759 15.77 -25.45 -0.37
#